data_8736b176a0d08acdd4d15284b53a8017
#
_entry.id   8736b176a0d08acdd4d15284b53a8017
#
_cell.length_a   1.000
_cell.length_b   1.000
_cell.length_c   1.000
_cell.angle_alpha   90.00
_cell.angle_beta   90.00
_cell.angle_gamma   90.00
#
_symmetry.space_group_name_H-M   'P 1'
#
loop_
_entity.id
_entity.type
_entity.pdbx_description
1 polymer ?
#
loop_
_entity_poly.entity_id
_entity_poly.type
_entity_poly.pdbx_seq_one_letter_code
_entity_poly.pdbx_strand_id
1 'polypeptide(L)'
;MPVDPAANEPPPESTDSLAELLRARDDRQLLALLRSRPDLATPPPTDSAVLAARATVRSSVTRACEDLDSFSLNVLEALVLLDADERSVSLERLTGFFGGEATREQLRSRVDPLRERALVWGPDEALRTAVTVRETIGAHPAGLGAELDGLSEQRAREVLAELDDEERGVVSKLAGDSPIGRTGQAKPGAERSDTPIGRLLLRGLLLRRDENTVELPRELGLAARGDRPMGNVATTEPVPELDEHGQQRINGTAAGEALELNRHVELLLESWGQEPPDVLRSGGVGVRDVRELARKLESDETRAALVVELAVGTGLIDTSPDEDPQWVPTVQADVWLAASPEHRWALLAGSWLELPRLPGLIGSRDARDRLLGPLSEGLRRSSAPRDRRRVLELLDEQPGGWGFRREDDVAAVLAWRAPRRGGSMRDELVAWTLREARALGIVALGGLSSAGRALLTGDESAAAGVMAAAIPEPVDHVLVQADLTVVAPGRLEPELATELNLVADVESAGSATVYRVSESSVRRALDAGRSSEQLRELFEQRSRTPVPQGLTYLIDDTARRHGKLRAGTTSSFLRCDDPVVLTEVLGKQQLAHLGLRRIAPTVLISPLPLEELVDELRGNGYAPVAESADGGVLDLSRGPQRIKGRGRYGGARGEPSNSTRPDEQQLTERVRTLRAGDQAAATRGNTITPERGRPSANATLELLREAARQSHSVWLGFVDAQGGATQRIVRPVSVGGGVLQGFDSTRDELGDFPLHRITSVAVVER
;
A
#
# COMPACT_ATOMS: atom_id res chain seq x y z
N MET A 1 45.97 40.26 48.67
CA MET A 1 44.66 39.71 48.90
C MET A 1 44.57 38.35 48.18
N PRO A 2 44.38 37.25 48.90
CA PRO A 2 44.35 35.94 48.27
C PRO A 2 43.03 35.73 47.44
N VAL A 3 43.18 35.18 46.27
CA VAL A 3 42.10 34.78 45.37
C VAL A 3 41.49 33.47 45.90
N ASP A 4 40.21 33.48 46.14
CA ASP A 4 39.41 32.37 46.63
C ASP A 4 39.33 31.24 45.53
N PRO A 5 39.77 29.99 45.82
CA PRO A 5 39.80 28.92 44.85
C PRO A 5 38.43 28.16 44.67
N ALA A 6 37.33 28.71 45.21
CA ALA A 6 36.05 27.99 45.28
C ALA A 6 35.05 28.27 44.13
N ALA A 7 35.46 28.91 43.02
CA ALA A 7 34.55 29.35 41.96
C ALA A 7 34.63 28.55 40.65
N ASN A 8 35.10 27.31 40.67
CA ASN A 8 35.16 26.50 39.45
C ASN A 8 34.84 25.01 39.65
N GLU A 9 33.82 24.70 40.47
CA GLU A 9 33.19 23.38 40.39
C GLU A 9 32.17 23.40 39.26
N PRO A 10 32.30 22.54 38.25
CA PRO A 10 31.23 22.35 37.29
C PRO A 10 29.96 21.86 38.02
N PRO A 11 28.76 22.28 37.62
CA PRO A 11 27.52 21.81 38.23
C PRO A 11 27.49 20.27 38.19
N PRO A 12 26.94 19.61 39.21
CA PRO A 12 26.87 18.16 39.23
C PRO A 12 26.17 17.66 37.97
N GLU A 13 26.84 16.84 37.20
CA GLU A 13 26.26 16.10 36.10
C GLU A 13 25.13 15.22 36.66
N SER A 14 23.89 15.68 36.58
CA SER A 14 22.73 14.82 36.79
C SER A 14 22.69 13.84 35.62
N THR A 15 23.34 12.73 35.78
CA THR A 15 23.38 11.60 34.86
C THR A 15 22.09 10.78 35.01
N ASP A 16 20.92 11.38 34.79
CA ASP A 16 19.70 10.61 34.66
C ASP A 16 19.78 9.85 33.34
N SER A 17 19.98 8.55 33.43
CA SER A 17 19.97 7.67 32.24
C SER A 17 18.59 7.68 31.60
N LEU A 18 18.49 7.42 30.27
CA LEU A 18 17.20 7.29 29.62
C LEU A 18 16.28 6.27 30.32
N ALA A 19 16.84 5.20 30.88
CA ALA A 19 16.11 4.20 31.67
C ALA A 19 15.49 4.78 32.95
N GLU A 20 16.17 5.64 33.65
CA GLU A 20 15.67 6.33 34.85
C GLU A 20 14.55 7.31 34.49
N LEU A 21 14.73 8.07 33.42
CA LEU A 21 13.69 8.98 32.93
C LEU A 21 12.46 8.25 32.46
N LEU A 22 12.58 7.11 31.75
CA LEU A 22 11.46 6.28 31.35
C LEU A 22 10.73 5.67 32.54
N ARG A 23 11.46 5.27 33.58
CA ARG A 23 10.88 4.78 34.84
C ARG A 23 10.10 5.87 35.58
N ALA A 24 10.57 7.11 35.54
CA ALA A 24 9.91 8.26 36.16
C ALA A 24 8.66 8.75 35.43
N ARG A 25 8.47 8.40 34.13
CA ARG A 25 7.28 8.76 33.36
C ARG A 25 6.01 8.18 33.98
N ASP A 26 4.90 8.88 33.91
CA ASP A 26 3.60 8.34 34.26
C ASP A 26 3.07 7.35 33.18
N ASP A 27 2.00 6.63 33.48
CA ASP A 27 1.44 5.62 32.57
C ASP A 27 0.92 6.23 31.26
N ARG A 28 0.40 7.46 31.28
CA ARG A 28 -0.06 8.17 30.08
C ARG A 28 1.11 8.48 29.14
N GLN A 29 2.22 8.92 29.71
CA GLN A 29 3.44 9.21 28.94
C GLN A 29 4.06 7.94 28.36
N LEU A 30 4.02 6.81 29.09
CA LEU A 30 4.46 5.52 28.55
C LEU A 30 3.53 5.00 27.45
N LEU A 31 2.22 5.16 27.61
CA LEU A 31 1.25 4.84 26.57
C LEU A 31 1.48 5.70 25.31
N ALA A 32 1.71 7.00 25.46
CA ALA A 32 2.02 7.90 24.34
C ALA A 32 3.30 7.46 23.60
N LEU A 33 4.36 7.08 24.33
CA LEU A 33 5.59 6.52 23.76
C LEU A 33 5.30 5.24 22.94
N LEU A 34 4.58 4.27 23.51
CA LEU A 34 4.30 3.01 22.84
C LEU A 34 3.35 3.16 21.65
N ARG A 35 2.46 4.17 21.66
CA ARG A 35 1.63 4.55 20.51
C ARG A 35 2.45 5.18 19.37
N SER A 36 3.35 6.10 19.74
CA SER A 36 4.21 6.79 18.77
C SER A 36 5.32 5.89 18.23
N ARG A 37 5.70 4.83 18.98
CA ARG A 37 6.72 3.83 18.60
C ARG A 37 6.22 2.40 18.84
N PRO A 38 5.35 1.86 17.94
CA PRO A 38 4.78 0.53 18.10
C PRO A 38 5.82 -0.61 18.10
N ASP A 39 6.97 -0.39 17.49
CA ASP A 39 8.12 -1.32 17.51
C ASP A 39 8.66 -1.60 18.91
N LEU A 40 8.51 -0.65 19.84
CA LEU A 40 8.90 -0.83 21.24
C LEU A 40 7.90 -1.69 22.02
N ALA A 41 6.67 -1.77 21.53
CA ALA A 41 5.61 -2.54 22.17
C ALA A 41 5.65 -4.03 21.82
N THR A 42 6.33 -4.44 20.74
CA THR A 42 6.37 -5.85 20.25
C THR A 42 7.80 -6.30 19.98
N PRO A 43 8.31 -7.33 20.70
CA PRO A 43 7.71 -8.01 21.85
C PRO A 43 7.57 -7.09 23.06
N PRO A 44 6.71 -7.37 24.07
CA PRO A 44 6.52 -6.52 25.25
C PRO A 44 7.86 -6.29 26.00
N PRO A 45 8.22 -5.05 26.38
CA PRO A 45 9.39 -4.79 27.20
C PRO A 45 9.14 -5.25 28.64
N THR A 46 10.15 -5.86 29.26
CA THR A 46 10.03 -6.39 30.63
C THR A 46 10.13 -5.31 31.70
N ASP A 47 10.91 -4.26 31.45
CA ASP A 47 11.15 -3.16 32.36
C ASP A 47 11.65 -1.92 31.60
N SER A 48 11.82 -0.79 32.31
CA SER A 48 12.26 0.48 31.72
C SER A 48 13.69 0.43 31.17
N ALA A 49 14.56 -0.44 31.68
CA ALA A 49 15.92 -0.58 31.18
C ALA A 49 15.94 -1.26 29.81
N VAL A 50 15.14 -2.33 29.67
CA VAL A 50 14.93 -3.01 28.37
C VAL A 50 14.24 -2.09 27.38
N LEU A 51 13.25 -1.31 27.81
CA LEU A 51 12.58 -0.32 26.96
C LEU A 51 13.58 0.73 26.45
N ALA A 52 14.43 1.29 27.32
CA ALA A 52 15.47 2.25 26.96
C ALA A 52 16.49 1.65 25.99
N ALA A 53 16.97 0.44 26.26
CA ALA A 53 17.91 -0.25 25.39
C ALA A 53 17.32 -0.44 23.98
N ARG A 54 16.04 -0.85 23.86
CA ARG A 54 15.36 -0.98 22.57
C ARG A 54 15.12 0.37 21.89
N ALA A 55 14.73 1.40 22.65
CA ALA A 55 14.48 2.74 22.15
C ALA A 55 15.72 3.37 21.49
N THR A 56 16.92 2.94 21.92
CA THR A 56 18.21 3.41 21.39
C THR A 56 18.83 2.49 20.34
N VAL A 57 18.18 1.38 19.94
CA VAL A 57 18.64 0.56 18.81
C VAL A 57 18.49 1.31 17.49
N ARG A 58 19.52 1.29 16.65
CA ARG A 58 19.57 2.03 15.38
C ARG A 58 18.32 1.82 14.49
N SER A 59 17.86 0.58 14.30
CA SER A 59 16.67 0.29 13.48
C SER A 59 15.39 0.89 14.07
N SER A 60 15.27 0.96 15.39
CA SER A 60 14.15 1.57 16.10
C SER A 60 14.21 3.10 16.01
N VAL A 61 15.38 3.70 16.18
CA VAL A 61 15.62 5.15 16.01
C VAL A 61 15.35 5.56 14.56
N THR A 62 15.84 4.79 13.57
CA THR A 62 15.56 5.04 12.13
C THR A 62 14.07 5.09 11.86
N ARG A 63 13.32 4.09 12.35
CA ARG A 63 11.86 4.04 12.20
C ARG A 63 11.16 5.21 12.88
N ALA A 64 11.62 5.60 14.07
CA ALA A 64 11.08 6.76 14.78
C ALA A 64 11.32 8.08 14.02
N CYS A 65 12.49 8.21 13.36
CA CYS A 65 12.83 9.38 12.54
C CYS A 65 12.07 9.44 11.20
N GLU A 66 11.55 8.31 10.68
CA GLU A 66 10.75 8.30 9.47
C GLU A 66 9.40 9.05 9.62
N ASP A 67 8.89 9.15 10.86
CA ASP A 67 7.60 9.78 11.18
C ASP A 67 7.75 11.23 11.69
N LEU A 68 8.95 11.80 11.62
CA LEU A 68 9.20 13.19 12.01
C LEU A 68 9.01 14.14 10.84
N ASP A 69 8.43 15.30 11.13
CA ASP A 69 8.39 16.42 10.20
C ASP A 69 9.78 17.04 9.96
N SER A 70 9.90 17.85 8.92
CA SER A 70 11.14 18.51 8.54
C SER A 70 11.73 19.34 9.67
N PHE A 71 10.89 20.09 10.39
CA PHE A 71 11.39 20.94 11.49
C PHE A 71 11.86 20.11 12.68
N SER A 72 11.17 19.05 13.06
CA SER A 72 11.61 18.12 14.11
C SER A 72 12.93 17.42 13.75
N LEU A 73 13.14 17.09 12.48
CA LEU A 73 14.42 16.55 12.01
C LEU A 73 15.54 17.61 12.10
N ASN A 74 15.27 18.85 11.69
CA ASN A 74 16.26 19.93 11.83
C ASN A 74 16.64 20.17 13.30
N VAL A 75 15.69 20.02 14.23
CA VAL A 75 15.98 20.07 15.67
C VAL A 75 16.93 18.95 16.10
N LEU A 76 16.70 17.71 15.63
CA LEU A 76 17.63 16.59 15.90
C LEU A 76 19.00 16.81 15.24
N GLU A 77 19.05 17.33 14.01
CA GLU A 77 20.32 17.66 13.33
C GLU A 77 21.11 18.72 14.10
N ALA A 78 20.43 19.77 14.59
CA ALA A 78 21.04 20.79 15.41
C ALA A 78 21.60 20.23 16.75
N LEU A 79 20.84 19.34 17.40
CA LEU A 79 21.31 18.65 18.62
C LEU A 79 22.53 17.78 18.34
N VAL A 80 22.57 17.07 17.20
CA VAL A 80 23.74 16.29 16.76
C VAL A 80 24.94 17.19 16.48
N LEU A 81 24.74 18.34 15.83
CA LEU A 81 25.81 19.32 15.56
C LEU A 81 26.34 19.98 16.84
N LEU A 82 25.54 20.06 17.89
CA LEU A 82 25.90 20.57 19.22
C LEU A 82 26.42 19.48 20.15
N ASP A 83 26.63 18.25 19.65
CA ASP A 83 27.13 17.07 20.37
C ASP A 83 26.26 16.66 21.57
N ALA A 84 24.94 16.70 21.41
CA ALA A 84 23.97 16.37 22.46
C ALA A 84 24.01 14.89 22.90
N ASP A 85 24.68 14.03 22.17
CA ASP A 85 24.98 12.63 22.53
C ASP A 85 26.13 12.48 23.48
N GLU A 86 27.07 13.42 23.49
CA GLU A 86 28.27 13.44 24.38
C GLU A 86 28.10 14.36 25.59
N ARG A 87 27.49 15.54 25.36
CA ARG A 87 27.31 16.58 26.39
C ARG A 87 25.88 17.12 26.37
N SER A 88 25.38 17.61 27.50
CA SER A 88 24.07 18.23 27.56
C SER A 88 24.02 19.58 26.83
N VAL A 89 22.90 19.87 26.15
CA VAL A 89 22.67 21.10 25.40
C VAL A 89 21.43 21.80 25.97
N SER A 90 21.56 23.09 26.35
CA SER A 90 20.38 23.84 26.79
C SER A 90 19.51 24.26 25.61
N LEU A 91 18.18 24.39 25.84
CA LEU A 91 17.25 24.91 24.87
C LEU A 91 17.63 26.33 24.43
N GLU A 92 18.26 27.13 25.31
CA GLU A 92 18.78 28.47 24.97
C GLU A 92 19.91 28.38 23.93
N ARG A 93 20.89 27.48 24.16
CA ARG A 93 21.97 27.23 23.20
C ARG A 93 21.45 26.73 21.87
N LEU A 94 20.48 25.80 21.90
CA LEU A 94 19.80 25.34 20.71
C LEU A 94 19.09 26.50 19.95
N THR A 95 18.40 27.39 20.68
CA THR A 95 17.75 28.58 20.09
C THR A 95 18.77 29.51 19.45
N GLY A 96 19.89 29.77 20.10
CA GLY A 96 20.99 30.54 19.54
C GLY A 96 21.57 29.92 18.27
N PHE A 97 21.65 28.60 18.22
CA PHE A 97 22.15 27.86 17.03
C PHE A 97 21.25 27.97 15.80
N PHE A 98 19.96 28.24 15.97
CA PHE A 98 19.04 28.52 14.85
C PHE A 98 19.15 29.96 14.32
N GLY A 99 19.94 30.85 14.94
CA GLY A 99 20.25 32.17 14.40
C GLY A 99 19.06 33.08 14.12
N GLY A 100 17.93 32.88 14.83
CA GLY A 100 16.69 33.65 14.62
C GLY A 100 15.72 33.03 13.61
N GLU A 101 16.06 31.95 12.92
CA GLU A 101 15.14 31.21 12.01
C GLU A 101 14.00 30.53 12.78
N ALA A 102 14.18 30.23 14.07
CA ALA A 102 13.18 29.61 14.93
C ALA A 102 13.13 30.28 16.30
N THR A 103 11.94 30.50 16.84
CA THR A 103 11.75 31.01 18.19
C THR A 103 11.92 29.89 19.23
N ARG A 104 12.23 30.27 20.48
CA ARG A 104 12.30 29.32 21.60
C ARG A 104 11.02 28.50 21.76
N GLU A 105 9.85 29.11 21.58
CA GLU A 105 8.56 28.45 21.69
C GLU A 105 8.35 27.42 20.56
N GLN A 106 8.69 27.77 19.33
CA GLN A 106 8.65 26.84 18.20
C GLN A 106 9.58 25.64 18.44
N LEU A 107 10.81 25.86 18.90
CA LEU A 107 11.76 24.78 19.21
C LEU A 107 11.24 23.89 20.33
N ARG A 108 10.72 24.49 21.42
CA ARG A 108 10.13 23.71 22.53
C ARG A 108 8.97 22.85 22.04
N SER A 109 8.10 23.38 21.16
CA SER A 109 6.99 22.64 20.58
C SER A 109 7.43 21.40 19.76
N ARG A 110 8.69 21.33 19.32
CA ARG A 110 9.28 20.17 18.62
C ARG A 110 10.10 19.28 19.57
N VAL A 111 10.75 19.86 20.56
CA VAL A 111 11.50 19.09 21.57
C VAL A 111 10.56 18.19 22.39
N ASP A 112 9.39 18.67 22.77
CA ASP A 112 8.43 17.90 23.57
C ASP A 112 7.95 16.61 22.87
N PRO A 113 7.52 16.60 21.58
CA PRO A 113 7.25 15.39 20.83
C PRO A 113 8.47 14.47 20.64
N LEU A 114 9.67 15.01 20.52
CA LEU A 114 10.91 14.22 20.47
C LEU A 114 11.22 13.55 21.81
N ARG A 115 10.92 14.23 22.92
CA ARG A 115 10.97 13.64 24.26
C ARG A 115 9.94 12.53 24.41
N GLU A 116 8.69 12.76 23.99
CA GLU A 116 7.64 11.73 24.02
C GLU A 116 8.12 10.45 23.34
N ARG A 117 8.76 10.57 22.16
CA ARG A 117 9.33 9.44 21.41
C ARG A 117 10.64 8.88 21.96
N ALA A 118 11.16 9.42 23.07
CA ALA A 118 12.46 9.04 23.64
C ALA A 118 13.64 9.15 22.64
N LEU A 119 13.59 10.11 21.71
CA LEU A 119 14.70 10.50 20.84
C LEU A 119 15.56 11.58 21.48
N VAL A 120 14.95 12.41 22.29
CA VAL A 120 15.59 13.44 23.14
C VAL A 120 15.14 13.21 24.58
N TRP A 121 15.98 13.50 25.53
CA TRP A 121 15.63 13.47 26.96
C TRP A 121 16.34 14.56 27.74
N GLY A 122 16.04 14.68 29.03
CA GLY A 122 16.52 15.73 29.90
C GLY A 122 15.62 16.98 29.95
N PRO A 123 15.84 17.86 30.96
CA PRO A 123 15.13 19.14 31.05
C PRO A 123 15.58 20.14 29.96
N ASP A 124 14.93 21.29 29.90
CA ASP A 124 15.27 22.34 28.91
C ASP A 124 16.69 22.89 29.04
N GLU A 125 17.27 22.75 30.23
CA GLU A 125 18.63 23.19 30.56
C GLU A 125 19.68 22.15 30.13
N ALA A 126 19.28 20.88 29.90
CA ALA A 126 20.22 19.77 29.70
C ALA A 126 19.63 18.68 28.76
N LEU A 127 19.35 19.05 27.51
CA LEU A 127 18.88 18.12 26.48
C LEU A 127 20.00 17.17 26.06
N ARG A 128 19.64 15.89 25.88
CA ARG A 128 20.53 14.82 25.41
C ARG A 128 19.89 13.97 24.35
N THR A 129 20.72 13.31 23.53
CA THR A 129 20.29 12.32 22.51
C THR A 129 21.14 11.06 22.63
N ALA A 130 20.70 9.95 22.03
CA ALA A 130 21.51 8.75 21.90
C ALA A 130 22.55 8.89 20.75
N VAL A 131 23.70 8.23 20.87
CA VAL A 131 24.69 8.13 19.78
C VAL A 131 24.06 7.59 18.48
N THR A 132 23.11 6.68 18.59
CA THR A 132 22.38 6.12 17.45
C THR A 132 21.52 7.15 16.72
N VAL A 133 21.17 8.28 17.33
CA VAL A 133 20.53 9.42 16.65
C VAL A 133 21.54 10.03 15.66
N ARG A 134 22.77 10.30 16.07
CA ARG A 134 23.86 10.77 15.20
C ARG A 134 24.08 9.83 14.02
N GLU A 135 24.17 8.52 14.27
CA GLU A 135 24.32 7.51 13.22
C GLU A 135 23.14 7.47 12.25
N THR A 136 21.94 7.74 12.76
CA THR A 136 20.69 7.73 11.95
C THR A 136 20.54 9.00 11.14
N ILE A 137 20.87 10.16 11.70
CA ILE A 137 20.88 11.45 10.98
C ILE A 137 21.84 11.37 9.80
N GLY A 138 23.00 10.75 9.98
CA GLY A 138 23.96 10.48 8.90
C GLY A 138 25.15 11.43 8.90
N ALA A 139 25.94 11.38 7.83
CA ALA A 139 27.23 12.04 7.72
C ALA A 139 27.15 13.57 7.55
N HIS A 140 26.00 14.08 7.09
CA HIS A 140 25.85 15.49 6.69
C HIS A 140 24.62 16.14 7.36
N PRO A 141 24.60 16.27 8.72
CA PRO A 141 23.50 16.93 9.42
C PRO A 141 23.38 18.39 8.96
N ALA A 142 22.14 18.84 8.71
CA ALA A 142 21.81 20.13 8.13
C ALA A 142 22.55 20.46 6.81
N GLY A 143 22.99 19.44 6.06
CA GLY A 143 23.77 19.63 4.84
C GLY A 143 25.18 20.19 5.10
N LEU A 144 25.73 19.96 6.27
CA LEU A 144 27.12 20.32 6.61
C LEU A 144 28.05 19.11 6.45
N GLY A 145 29.28 19.35 6.07
CA GLY A 145 30.28 18.29 5.88
C GLY A 145 30.83 17.72 7.19
N ALA A 146 31.82 16.84 7.04
CA ALA A 146 32.51 16.26 8.17
C ALA A 146 33.41 17.32 8.88
N GLU A 147 33.67 17.09 10.15
CA GLU A 147 34.61 17.87 10.94
C GLU A 147 36.02 17.75 10.38
N LEU A 148 36.74 18.85 10.38
CA LEU A 148 38.15 18.89 10.01
C LEU A 148 39.01 19.10 11.27
N ASP A 149 39.73 18.07 11.68
CA ASP A 149 40.61 18.12 12.84
C ASP A 149 41.56 19.33 12.78
N GLY A 150 41.54 20.11 13.83
CA GLY A 150 42.42 21.28 13.98
C GLY A 150 41.92 22.58 13.35
N LEU A 151 40.72 22.58 12.70
CA LEU A 151 40.10 23.79 12.20
C LEU A 151 39.04 24.29 13.18
N SER A 152 39.38 25.28 14.02
CA SER A 152 38.37 25.90 14.90
C SER A 152 37.45 26.83 14.13
N GLU A 153 36.24 27.10 14.66
CA GLU A 153 35.29 28.07 14.06
C GLU A 153 35.91 29.46 13.83
N GLN A 154 36.71 29.93 14.80
CA GLN A 154 37.40 31.22 14.65
C GLN A 154 38.40 31.19 13.51
N ARG A 155 39.17 30.12 13.37
CA ARG A 155 40.14 29.96 12.28
C ARG A 155 39.43 29.82 10.92
N ALA A 156 38.28 29.14 10.88
CA ALA A 156 37.47 29.04 9.68
C ALA A 156 36.96 30.40 9.21
N ARG A 157 36.53 31.27 10.11
CA ARG A 157 36.13 32.66 9.79
C ARG A 157 37.30 33.49 9.26
N GLU A 158 38.49 33.38 9.89
CA GLU A 158 39.69 34.06 9.39
C GLU A 158 40.06 33.59 8.00
N VAL A 159 40.09 32.28 7.79
CA VAL A 159 40.37 31.66 6.47
C VAL A 159 39.35 32.12 5.42
N LEU A 160 38.07 32.14 5.77
CA LEU A 160 36.99 32.60 4.84
C LEU A 160 37.19 34.07 4.42
N ALA A 161 37.69 34.94 5.35
CA ALA A 161 38.01 36.34 5.04
C ALA A 161 39.22 36.48 4.10
N GLU A 162 40.16 35.54 4.12
CA GLU A 162 41.32 35.49 3.27
C GLU A 162 41.06 34.96 1.84
N LEU A 163 39.89 34.33 1.56
CA LEU A 163 39.53 33.79 0.28
C LEU A 163 39.25 34.90 -0.75
N ASP A 164 39.66 34.66 -1.99
CA ASP A 164 39.23 35.49 -3.09
C ASP A 164 37.73 35.27 -3.44
N ASP A 165 37.18 36.08 -4.35
CA ASP A 165 35.75 36.04 -4.67
C ASP A 165 35.34 34.72 -5.35
N GLU A 166 36.23 34.11 -6.16
CA GLU A 166 35.96 32.84 -6.83
C GLU A 166 35.97 31.67 -5.83
N GLU A 167 36.98 31.63 -4.94
CA GLU A 167 37.07 30.63 -3.86
C GLU A 167 35.89 30.74 -2.91
N ARG A 168 35.51 31.97 -2.53
CA ARG A 168 34.33 32.26 -1.70
C ARG A 168 33.06 31.82 -2.38
N GLY A 169 32.94 31.99 -3.71
CA GLY A 169 31.80 31.52 -4.50
C GLY A 169 31.64 29.98 -4.45
N VAL A 170 32.76 29.23 -4.54
CA VAL A 170 32.73 27.77 -4.41
C VAL A 170 32.32 27.36 -2.99
N VAL A 171 32.91 27.97 -1.96
CA VAL A 171 32.56 27.68 -0.56
C VAL A 171 31.09 27.99 -0.27
N SER A 172 30.58 29.15 -0.69
CA SER A 172 29.19 29.55 -0.50
C SER A 172 28.22 28.59 -1.18
N LYS A 173 28.53 28.12 -2.39
CA LYS A 173 27.72 27.14 -3.11
C LYS A 173 27.66 25.81 -2.36
N LEU A 174 28.80 25.28 -1.93
CA LEU A 174 28.86 24.02 -1.17
C LEU A 174 28.24 24.16 0.23
N ALA A 175 28.28 25.33 0.84
CA ALA A 175 27.63 25.59 2.11
C ALA A 175 26.10 25.74 1.99
N GLY A 176 25.57 26.19 0.83
CA GLY A 176 24.13 26.43 0.61
C GLY A 176 23.35 25.15 0.30
N ASP A 177 23.80 24.39 -0.69
CA ASP A 177 23.06 23.26 -1.25
C ASP A 177 23.48 21.91 -0.69
N SER A 178 24.75 21.57 -0.89
CA SER A 178 25.33 20.28 -0.49
C SER A 178 26.81 20.46 -0.22
N PRO A 179 27.35 19.89 0.89
CA PRO A 179 28.77 20.00 1.17
C PRO A 179 29.63 19.21 0.19
N ILE A 180 29.02 18.41 -0.67
CA ILE A 180 29.69 17.53 -1.62
C ILE A 180 29.66 18.13 -3.03
N GLY A 181 30.83 18.25 -3.66
CA GLY A 181 31.01 18.68 -5.04
C GLY A 181 31.72 17.63 -5.89
N ARG A 182 31.37 17.55 -7.20
CA ARG A 182 32.10 16.70 -8.16
C ARG A 182 33.13 17.51 -8.95
N THR A 183 34.36 17.00 -9.03
CA THR A 183 35.43 17.61 -9.78
C THR A 183 36.49 16.59 -10.18
N GLY A 184 37.01 16.69 -11.43
CA GLY A 184 38.14 15.86 -11.87
C GLY A 184 39.46 16.18 -11.16
N GLN A 185 39.52 17.26 -10.38
CA GLN A 185 40.69 17.68 -9.61
C GLN A 185 40.77 17.02 -8.22
N ALA A 186 39.80 16.18 -7.86
CA ALA A 186 39.83 15.42 -6.61
C ALA A 186 40.93 14.33 -6.60
N LYS A 187 41.43 13.91 -7.78
CA LYS A 187 42.56 12.97 -7.86
C LYS A 187 43.82 13.61 -7.28
N PRO A 188 44.60 12.89 -6.44
CA PRO A 188 45.89 13.37 -5.96
C PRO A 188 46.80 13.73 -7.09
N GLY A 189 47.35 14.94 -7.06
CA GLY A 189 48.24 15.46 -8.13
C GLY A 189 47.55 16.03 -9.38
N ALA A 190 46.21 16.05 -9.38
CA ALA A 190 45.41 16.66 -10.45
C ALA A 190 44.95 18.09 -10.11
N GLU A 191 45.34 18.60 -8.94
CA GLU A 191 45.00 19.95 -8.44
C GLU A 191 45.65 21.01 -9.32
N ARG A 192 44.85 21.99 -9.71
CA ARG A 192 45.31 23.11 -10.53
C ARG A 192 45.27 24.39 -9.72
N SER A 193 46.44 25.04 -9.56
CA SER A 193 46.55 26.30 -8.84
C SER A 193 45.88 27.49 -9.54
N ASP A 194 45.53 27.33 -10.82
CA ASP A 194 44.84 28.34 -11.63
C ASP A 194 43.29 28.26 -11.48
N THR A 195 42.78 27.29 -10.74
CA THR A 195 41.35 27.13 -10.49
C THR A 195 41.00 27.33 -9.00
N PRO A 196 39.81 27.86 -8.66
CA PRO A 196 39.41 28.07 -7.24
C PRO A 196 39.31 26.74 -6.48
N ILE A 197 38.78 25.68 -7.07
CA ILE A 197 38.72 24.34 -6.46
C ILE A 197 40.14 23.80 -6.21
N GLY A 198 41.03 23.94 -7.16
CA GLY A 198 42.41 23.46 -7.02
C GLY A 198 43.18 24.21 -5.91
N ARG A 199 43.00 25.54 -5.80
CA ARG A 199 43.59 26.35 -4.73
C ARG A 199 43.08 25.93 -3.37
N LEU A 200 41.76 25.72 -3.24
CA LEU A 200 41.12 25.25 -1.99
C LEU A 200 41.62 23.87 -1.59
N LEU A 201 41.81 22.94 -2.55
CA LEU A 201 42.37 21.60 -2.31
C LEU A 201 43.85 21.66 -1.87
N LEU A 202 44.66 22.49 -2.53
CA LEU A 202 46.08 22.69 -2.17
C LEU A 202 46.24 23.31 -0.78
N ARG A 203 45.32 24.17 -0.33
CA ARG A 203 45.25 24.74 1.01
C ARG A 203 44.65 23.80 2.05
N GLY A 204 44.17 22.61 1.67
CA GLY A 204 43.52 21.67 2.58
C GLY A 204 42.13 22.14 3.08
N LEU A 205 41.50 23.09 2.39
CA LEU A 205 40.19 23.67 2.72
C LEU A 205 39.01 22.89 2.12
N LEU A 206 39.26 21.93 1.25
CA LEU A 206 38.33 20.92 0.77
C LEU A 206 38.89 19.53 1.07
N LEU A 207 38.02 18.64 1.57
CA LEU A 207 38.35 17.24 1.84
C LEU A 207 38.14 16.41 0.57
N ARG A 208 39.08 15.52 0.25
CA ARG A 208 38.90 14.52 -0.81
C ARG A 208 38.14 13.32 -0.26
N ARG A 209 37.06 12.92 -0.91
CA ARG A 209 36.28 11.72 -0.58
C ARG A 209 36.63 10.54 -1.50
N ASP A 210 36.73 10.82 -2.77
CA ASP A 210 37.15 9.86 -3.80
C ASP A 210 37.84 10.59 -4.95
N GLU A 211 38.09 9.88 -6.08
CA GLU A 211 38.80 10.43 -7.25
C GLU A 211 38.06 11.58 -7.94
N ASN A 212 36.77 11.75 -7.73
CA ASN A 212 35.94 12.74 -8.40
C ASN A 212 35.09 13.59 -7.45
N THR A 213 35.22 13.38 -6.12
CA THR A 213 34.37 13.99 -5.11
C THR A 213 35.16 14.73 -4.05
N VAL A 214 34.76 15.96 -3.79
CA VAL A 214 35.29 16.82 -2.71
C VAL A 214 34.17 17.17 -1.75
N GLU A 215 34.52 17.48 -0.52
CA GLU A 215 33.61 17.86 0.54
C GLU A 215 34.10 19.09 1.26
N LEU A 216 33.16 20.03 1.53
CA LEU A 216 33.43 21.22 2.34
C LEU A 216 33.42 20.84 3.83
N PRO A 217 34.49 21.09 4.59
CA PRO A 217 34.51 20.89 6.03
C PRO A 217 33.39 21.65 6.75
N ARG A 218 32.87 21.05 7.85
CA ARG A 218 31.79 21.61 8.68
C ARG A 218 32.09 23.04 9.13
N GLU A 219 33.28 23.30 9.64
CA GLU A 219 33.69 24.58 10.19
C GLU A 219 33.65 25.70 9.14
N LEU A 220 34.12 25.41 7.92
CA LEU A 220 34.04 26.34 6.80
C LEU A 220 32.60 26.53 6.32
N GLY A 221 31.79 25.46 6.31
CA GLY A 221 30.38 25.52 6.02
C GLY A 221 29.60 26.41 6.99
N LEU A 222 29.83 26.25 8.30
CA LEU A 222 29.27 27.07 9.36
C LEU A 222 29.74 28.54 9.23
N ALA A 223 31.03 28.78 9.02
CA ALA A 223 31.57 30.12 8.84
C ALA A 223 30.95 30.82 7.61
N ALA A 224 30.76 30.08 6.50
CA ALA A 224 30.14 30.62 5.27
C ALA A 224 28.65 30.92 5.43
N ARG A 225 27.92 30.15 6.27
CA ARG A 225 26.49 30.39 6.61
C ARG A 225 26.32 31.55 7.60
N GLY A 226 27.34 31.89 8.36
CA GLY A 226 27.33 33.03 9.32
C GLY A 226 26.24 32.88 10.38
N ASP A 227 25.29 33.80 10.38
CA ASP A 227 24.21 33.85 11.39
C ASP A 227 23.11 32.79 11.21
N ARG A 228 23.22 31.94 10.18
CA ARG A 228 22.25 30.88 9.87
C ARG A 228 22.90 29.51 9.81
N PRO A 229 23.42 28.97 10.91
CA PRO A 229 24.15 27.71 10.93
C PRO A 229 23.36 26.53 10.32
N MET A 230 22.03 26.51 10.54
CA MET A 230 21.12 25.49 10.01
C MET A 230 20.72 25.72 8.55
N GLY A 231 21.11 26.82 7.93
CA GLY A 231 20.66 27.23 6.60
C GLY A 231 19.17 27.63 6.59
N ASN A 232 18.48 27.38 5.48
CA ASN A 232 17.04 27.65 5.39
C ASN A 232 16.24 26.57 6.08
N VAL A 233 15.58 26.90 7.18
CA VAL A 233 14.74 25.98 7.94
C VAL A 233 13.26 26.27 7.68
N ALA A 234 12.53 25.28 7.16
CA ALA A 234 11.08 25.36 7.02
C ALA A 234 10.40 25.04 8.37
N THR A 235 10.20 26.08 9.21
CA THR A 235 9.61 25.93 10.55
C THR A 235 8.12 25.63 10.55
N THR A 236 7.44 25.86 9.42
CA THR A 236 6.00 25.67 9.23
C THR A 236 5.73 24.78 8.03
N GLU A 237 4.63 24.04 8.12
CA GLU A 237 4.12 23.24 7.00
C GLU A 237 3.80 24.13 5.81
N PRO A 238 4.13 23.73 4.56
CA PRO A 238 3.71 24.44 3.36
C PRO A 238 2.18 24.55 3.30
N VAL A 239 1.68 25.73 3.00
CA VAL A 239 0.24 25.95 2.82
C VAL A 239 -0.09 25.69 1.35
N PRO A 240 -0.90 24.66 1.02
CA PRO A 240 -1.24 24.34 -0.35
C PRO A 240 -2.22 25.36 -0.95
N GLU A 241 -2.18 25.52 -2.26
CA GLU A 241 -3.23 26.25 -2.98
C GLU A 241 -4.41 25.31 -3.24
N LEU A 242 -5.61 25.73 -2.80
CA LEU A 242 -6.83 24.96 -2.95
C LEU A 242 -7.84 25.69 -3.83
N ASP A 243 -8.61 24.94 -4.62
CA ASP A 243 -9.74 25.44 -5.42
C ASP A 243 -11.06 24.88 -4.87
N GLU A 244 -12.07 25.74 -4.81
CA GLU A 244 -13.42 25.34 -4.43
C GLU A 244 -14.20 24.88 -5.66
N HIS A 245 -14.62 23.62 -5.68
CA HIS A 245 -15.37 23.01 -6.77
C HIS A 245 -16.82 22.67 -6.40
N GLY A 246 -17.08 22.51 -5.09
CA GLY A 246 -18.33 21.97 -4.56
C GLY A 246 -18.34 20.43 -4.57
N GLN A 247 -18.83 19.84 -3.45
CA GLN A 247 -18.77 18.37 -3.26
C GLN A 247 -19.57 17.59 -4.29
N GLN A 248 -20.72 18.09 -4.73
CA GLN A 248 -21.54 17.44 -5.76
C GLN A 248 -20.80 17.31 -7.09
N ARG A 249 -20.06 18.34 -7.51
CA ARG A 249 -19.29 18.31 -8.74
C ARG A 249 -18.15 17.31 -8.66
N ILE A 250 -17.44 17.28 -7.52
CA ILE A 250 -16.40 16.26 -7.26
C ILE A 250 -17.00 14.86 -7.34
N ASN A 251 -18.13 14.62 -6.66
CA ASN A 251 -18.78 13.30 -6.64
C ASN A 251 -19.29 12.89 -8.02
N GLY A 252 -19.89 13.80 -8.79
CA GLY A 252 -20.37 13.51 -10.13
C GLY A 252 -19.25 13.17 -11.11
N THR A 253 -18.12 13.90 -11.04
CA THR A 253 -16.93 13.59 -11.84
C THR A 253 -16.33 12.24 -11.44
N ALA A 254 -16.23 11.96 -10.14
CA ALA A 254 -15.76 10.68 -9.61
C ALA A 254 -16.66 9.50 -10.03
N ALA A 255 -17.98 9.69 -10.02
CA ALA A 255 -18.93 8.68 -10.47
C ALA A 255 -18.80 8.37 -11.97
N GLY A 256 -18.50 9.37 -12.80
CA GLY A 256 -18.18 9.17 -14.21
C GLY A 256 -16.96 8.25 -14.40
N GLU A 257 -15.86 8.50 -13.69
CA GLU A 257 -14.66 7.66 -13.72
C GLU A 257 -14.92 6.24 -13.18
N ALA A 258 -15.75 6.11 -12.14
CA ALA A 258 -16.14 4.81 -11.58
C ALA A 258 -16.92 3.95 -12.59
N LEU A 259 -17.84 4.55 -13.34
CA LEU A 259 -18.57 3.87 -14.40
C LEU A 259 -17.66 3.47 -15.56
N GLU A 260 -16.74 4.35 -15.96
CA GLU A 260 -15.77 4.07 -17.02
C GLU A 260 -14.79 2.96 -16.61
N LEU A 261 -14.35 2.94 -15.34
CA LEU A 261 -13.54 1.83 -14.81
C LEU A 261 -14.29 0.50 -14.90
N ASN A 262 -15.55 0.46 -14.46
CA ASN A 262 -16.37 -0.75 -14.55
C ASN A 262 -16.49 -1.24 -16.00
N ARG A 263 -16.76 -0.34 -16.94
CA ARG A 263 -16.82 -0.65 -18.39
C ARG A 263 -15.49 -1.25 -18.89
N HIS A 264 -14.36 -0.67 -18.50
CA HIS A 264 -13.05 -1.17 -18.89
C HIS A 264 -12.79 -2.59 -18.35
N VAL A 265 -13.17 -2.86 -17.11
CA VAL A 265 -13.04 -4.22 -16.53
C VAL A 265 -13.98 -5.20 -17.24
N GLU A 266 -15.22 -4.82 -17.57
CA GLU A 266 -16.16 -5.64 -18.35
C GLU A 266 -15.55 -6.03 -19.70
N LEU A 267 -15.03 -5.05 -20.46
CA LEU A 267 -14.39 -5.29 -21.76
C LEU A 267 -13.13 -6.16 -21.65
N LEU A 268 -12.32 -5.99 -20.58
CA LEU A 268 -11.19 -6.87 -20.31
C LEU A 268 -11.65 -8.31 -20.10
N LEU A 269 -12.67 -8.54 -19.25
CA LEU A 269 -13.20 -9.87 -18.95
C LEU A 269 -13.79 -10.54 -20.20
N GLU A 270 -14.49 -9.79 -21.04
CA GLU A 270 -15.00 -10.29 -22.31
C GLU A 270 -13.87 -10.65 -23.27
N SER A 271 -12.92 -9.72 -23.49
CA SER A 271 -11.79 -9.92 -24.41
C SER A 271 -10.94 -11.12 -24.03
N TRP A 272 -10.55 -11.21 -22.73
CA TRP A 272 -9.71 -12.31 -22.26
C TRP A 272 -10.48 -13.62 -22.00
N GLY A 273 -11.80 -13.54 -21.95
CA GLY A 273 -12.67 -14.72 -21.99
C GLY A 273 -12.73 -15.40 -23.35
N GLN A 274 -12.58 -14.60 -24.43
CA GLN A 274 -12.58 -15.08 -25.82
C GLN A 274 -11.16 -15.44 -26.30
N GLU A 275 -10.20 -14.56 -26.03
CA GLU A 275 -8.80 -14.67 -26.46
C GLU A 275 -7.87 -14.40 -25.25
N PRO A 276 -7.64 -15.42 -24.40
CA PRO A 276 -6.80 -15.26 -23.22
C PRO A 276 -5.32 -15.10 -23.59
N PRO A 277 -4.60 -14.10 -23.07
CA PRO A 277 -3.17 -13.93 -23.33
C PRO A 277 -2.32 -14.93 -22.52
N ASP A 278 -1.19 -15.31 -23.07
CA ASP A 278 -0.23 -16.19 -22.42
C ASP A 278 0.45 -15.52 -21.22
N VAL A 279 0.73 -16.28 -20.18
CA VAL A 279 1.54 -15.82 -19.04
C VAL A 279 3.01 -15.81 -19.46
N LEU A 280 3.65 -14.64 -19.37
CA LEU A 280 5.09 -14.57 -19.62
C LEU A 280 5.88 -15.44 -18.63
N ARG A 281 7.04 -15.95 -19.04
CA ARG A 281 7.95 -16.71 -18.14
C ARG A 281 8.37 -15.92 -16.91
N SER A 282 8.32 -14.59 -16.97
CA SER A 282 8.53 -13.66 -15.84
C SER A 282 7.29 -13.46 -14.95
N GLY A 283 6.15 -14.08 -15.30
CA GLY A 283 4.89 -14.00 -14.55
C GLY A 283 4.00 -12.80 -14.89
N GLY A 284 4.35 -11.99 -15.88
CA GLY A 284 3.58 -10.80 -16.30
C GLY A 284 2.75 -11.00 -17.57
N VAL A 285 2.23 -9.88 -18.10
CA VAL A 285 1.51 -9.79 -19.38
C VAL A 285 2.42 -9.17 -20.44
N GLY A 286 2.29 -9.63 -21.69
CA GLY A 286 3.06 -9.13 -22.82
C GLY A 286 2.73 -7.67 -23.17
N VAL A 287 3.73 -6.90 -23.61
CA VAL A 287 3.54 -5.51 -24.06
C VAL A 287 2.55 -5.43 -25.23
N ARG A 288 2.57 -6.45 -26.12
CA ARG A 288 1.64 -6.53 -27.24
C ARG A 288 0.19 -6.66 -26.78
N ASP A 289 -0.03 -7.53 -25.79
CA ASP A 289 -1.37 -7.82 -25.26
C ASP A 289 -1.94 -6.60 -24.51
N VAL A 290 -1.07 -5.86 -23.77
CA VAL A 290 -1.46 -4.59 -23.13
C VAL A 290 -1.85 -3.53 -24.17
N ARG A 291 -1.10 -3.41 -25.28
CA ARG A 291 -1.43 -2.46 -26.36
C ARG A 291 -2.71 -2.83 -27.09
N GLU A 292 -2.95 -4.10 -27.29
CA GLU A 292 -4.19 -4.58 -27.88
C GLU A 292 -5.39 -4.29 -26.97
N LEU A 293 -5.22 -4.57 -25.68
CA LEU A 293 -6.22 -4.23 -24.67
C LEU A 293 -6.47 -2.71 -24.64
N ALA A 294 -5.45 -1.88 -24.61
CA ALA A 294 -5.57 -0.42 -24.60
C ALA A 294 -6.42 0.09 -25.78
N ARG A 295 -6.22 -0.49 -26.98
CA ARG A 295 -7.04 -0.18 -28.15
C ARG A 295 -8.51 -0.61 -28.00
N LYS A 296 -8.75 -1.80 -27.43
CA LYS A 296 -10.13 -2.30 -27.18
C LYS A 296 -10.83 -1.46 -26.10
N LEU A 297 -10.08 -0.96 -25.11
CA LEU A 297 -10.59 -0.07 -24.06
C LEU A 297 -10.74 1.39 -24.51
N GLU A 298 -10.29 1.75 -25.73
CA GLU A 298 -10.18 3.14 -26.19
C GLU A 298 -9.43 4.05 -25.22
N SER A 299 -8.35 3.53 -24.61
CA SER A 299 -7.58 4.20 -23.55
C SER A 299 -6.07 4.06 -23.78
N ASP A 300 -5.27 4.69 -22.92
CA ASP A 300 -3.82 4.55 -22.95
C ASP A 300 -3.34 3.22 -22.31
N GLU A 301 -2.06 2.89 -22.56
CA GLU A 301 -1.42 1.67 -22.01
C GLU A 301 -1.36 1.70 -20.47
N THR A 302 -1.28 2.89 -19.86
CA THR A 302 -1.22 3.06 -18.39
C THR A 302 -2.55 2.67 -17.75
N ARG A 303 -3.67 3.15 -18.34
CA ARG A 303 -5.02 2.79 -17.89
C ARG A 303 -5.29 1.30 -18.08
N ALA A 304 -4.94 0.73 -19.25
CA ALA A 304 -5.09 -0.69 -19.52
C ALA A 304 -4.28 -1.55 -18.52
N ALA A 305 -3.05 -1.15 -18.23
CA ALA A 305 -2.19 -1.84 -17.27
C ALA A 305 -2.78 -1.79 -15.84
N LEU A 306 -3.32 -0.64 -15.41
CA LEU A 306 -4.01 -0.51 -14.12
C LEU A 306 -5.24 -1.42 -14.05
N VAL A 307 -6.05 -1.49 -15.09
CA VAL A 307 -7.23 -2.36 -15.16
C VAL A 307 -6.82 -3.84 -15.02
N VAL A 308 -5.73 -4.27 -15.66
CA VAL A 308 -5.18 -5.63 -15.50
C VAL A 308 -4.74 -5.91 -14.06
N GLU A 309 -3.99 -4.98 -13.44
CA GLU A 309 -3.55 -5.12 -12.04
C GLU A 309 -4.73 -5.24 -11.07
N LEU A 310 -5.80 -4.46 -11.30
CA LEU A 310 -7.02 -4.50 -10.50
C LEU A 310 -7.80 -5.79 -10.69
N ALA A 311 -7.98 -6.24 -11.94
CA ALA A 311 -8.72 -7.46 -12.23
C ALA A 311 -8.07 -8.72 -11.63
N VAL A 312 -6.73 -8.78 -11.64
CA VAL A 312 -5.99 -9.85 -10.96
C VAL A 312 -5.97 -9.64 -9.44
N GLY A 313 -5.81 -8.39 -8.98
CA GLY A 313 -5.84 -8.05 -7.56
C GLY A 313 -7.15 -8.44 -6.87
N THR A 314 -8.28 -8.27 -7.55
CA THR A 314 -9.62 -8.66 -7.08
C THR A 314 -9.94 -10.14 -7.29
N GLY A 315 -9.09 -10.87 -8.02
CA GLY A 315 -9.35 -12.28 -8.35
C GLY A 315 -10.39 -12.49 -9.45
N LEU A 316 -10.73 -11.45 -10.23
CA LEU A 316 -11.60 -11.58 -11.41
C LEU A 316 -10.90 -12.31 -12.56
N ILE A 317 -9.56 -12.22 -12.59
CA ILE A 317 -8.69 -12.93 -13.53
C ILE A 317 -7.65 -13.71 -12.73
N ASP A 318 -7.33 -14.92 -13.17
CA ASP A 318 -6.24 -15.75 -12.63
C ASP A 318 -5.59 -16.56 -13.77
N THR A 319 -4.49 -17.24 -13.45
CA THR A 319 -3.77 -18.07 -14.41
C THR A 319 -4.42 -19.44 -14.55
N SER A 320 -4.56 -19.94 -15.79
CA SER A 320 -5.03 -21.30 -16.03
C SER A 320 -4.05 -22.34 -15.44
N PRO A 321 -4.55 -23.53 -15.05
CA PRO A 321 -3.71 -24.59 -14.44
C PRO A 321 -2.92 -25.40 -15.48
N ASP A 322 -2.96 -25.06 -16.75
CA ASP A 322 -2.36 -25.77 -17.87
C ASP A 322 -0.83 -25.71 -17.88
N GLU A 323 -0.15 -26.55 -18.68
CA GLU A 323 1.31 -26.50 -18.86
C GLU A 323 1.77 -25.16 -19.46
N ASP A 324 0.96 -24.60 -20.40
CA ASP A 324 1.13 -23.27 -20.93
C ASP A 324 0.05 -22.35 -20.31
N PRO A 325 0.35 -21.69 -19.18
CA PRO A 325 -0.65 -20.95 -18.45
C PRO A 325 -1.08 -19.67 -19.18
N GLN A 326 -2.38 -19.39 -19.15
CA GLN A 326 -2.99 -18.20 -19.74
C GLN A 326 -3.73 -17.39 -18.68
N TRP A 327 -3.90 -16.10 -18.90
CA TRP A 327 -4.71 -15.22 -18.06
C TRP A 327 -6.18 -15.34 -18.45
N VAL A 328 -6.99 -15.92 -17.58
CA VAL A 328 -8.42 -16.22 -17.87
C VAL A 328 -9.35 -15.67 -16.79
N PRO A 329 -10.58 -15.26 -17.16
CA PRO A 329 -11.60 -14.87 -16.18
C PRO A 329 -11.94 -16.04 -15.25
N THR A 330 -12.24 -15.70 -13.99
CA THR A 330 -12.64 -16.66 -12.97
C THR A 330 -14.15 -16.69 -12.78
N VAL A 331 -14.65 -17.64 -11.98
CA VAL A 331 -16.06 -17.67 -11.56
C VAL A 331 -16.45 -16.39 -10.78
N GLN A 332 -15.49 -15.76 -10.09
CA GLN A 332 -15.74 -14.50 -9.38
C GLN A 332 -16.08 -13.35 -10.34
N ALA A 333 -15.59 -13.39 -11.58
CA ALA A 333 -15.94 -12.42 -12.61
C ALA A 333 -17.44 -12.44 -12.92
N ASP A 334 -18.09 -13.63 -12.97
CA ASP A 334 -19.54 -13.71 -13.21
C ASP A 334 -20.35 -13.10 -12.06
N VAL A 335 -19.91 -13.30 -10.81
CA VAL A 335 -20.53 -12.69 -9.62
C VAL A 335 -20.38 -11.17 -9.68
N TRP A 336 -19.19 -10.69 -10.06
CA TRP A 336 -18.94 -9.25 -10.19
C TRP A 336 -19.79 -8.65 -11.32
N LEU A 337 -19.89 -9.30 -12.47
CA LEU A 337 -20.72 -8.86 -13.59
C LEU A 337 -22.22 -8.80 -13.24
N ALA A 338 -22.69 -9.64 -12.33
CA ALA A 338 -24.06 -9.62 -11.84
C ALA A 338 -24.34 -8.55 -10.76
N ALA A 339 -23.30 -7.98 -10.16
CA ALA A 339 -23.44 -6.96 -9.12
C ALA A 339 -23.81 -5.58 -9.71
N SER A 340 -24.38 -4.69 -8.88
CA SER A 340 -24.67 -3.32 -9.28
C SER A 340 -23.38 -2.49 -9.45
N PRO A 341 -23.40 -1.42 -10.27
CA PRO A 341 -22.21 -0.65 -10.62
C PRO A 341 -21.42 -0.11 -9.42
N GLU A 342 -22.12 0.36 -8.39
CA GLU A 342 -21.50 0.87 -7.17
C GLU A 342 -20.78 -0.23 -6.37
N HIS A 343 -21.32 -1.43 -6.31
CA HIS A 343 -20.68 -2.57 -5.66
C HIS A 343 -19.50 -3.10 -6.47
N ARG A 344 -19.60 -3.11 -7.81
CA ARG A 344 -18.48 -3.42 -8.70
C ARG A 344 -17.31 -2.47 -8.48
N TRP A 345 -17.62 -1.15 -8.42
CA TRP A 345 -16.63 -0.13 -8.13
C TRP A 345 -15.99 -0.29 -6.75
N ALA A 346 -16.80 -0.51 -5.71
CA ALA A 346 -16.31 -0.61 -4.34
C ALA A 346 -15.30 -1.76 -4.17
N LEU A 347 -15.54 -2.90 -4.82
CA LEU A 347 -14.61 -4.03 -4.83
C LEU A 347 -13.28 -3.65 -5.48
N LEU A 348 -13.31 -2.99 -6.64
CA LEU A 348 -12.10 -2.56 -7.35
C LEU A 348 -11.32 -1.51 -6.56
N ALA A 349 -12.00 -0.51 -6.04
CA ALA A 349 -11.42 0.58 -5.27
C ALA A 349 -10.84 0.10 -3.92
N GLY A 350 -11.55 -0.78 -3.21
CA GLY A 350 -11.08 -1.41 -1.99
C GLY A 350 -9.84 -2.27 -2.23
N SER A 351 -9.87 -3.09 -3.28
CA SER A 351 -8.72 -3.89 -3.67
C SER A 351 -7.50 -3.04 -4.04
N TRP A 352 -7.68 -1.93 -4.76
CA TRP A 352 -6.59 -1.01 -5.08
C TRP A 352 -5.95 -0.42 -3.83
N LEU A 353 -6.76 0.00 -2.86
CA LEU A 353 -6.27 0.60 -1.63
C LEU A 353 -5.35 -0.36 -0.86
N GLU A 354 -5.65 -1.66 -0.89
CA GLU A 354 -4.90 -2.72 -0.21
C GLU A 354 -3.88 -3.44 -1.12
N LEU A 355 -3.79 -3.08 -2.40
CA LEU A 355 -2.90 -3.74 -3.36
C LEU A 355 -1.42 -3.53 -3.01
N PRO A 356 -0.64 -4.58 -2.63
CA PRO A 356 0.77 -4.44 -2.27
C PRO A 356 1.69 -4.37 -3.50
N ARG A 357 1.29 -3.58 -4.49
CA ARG A 357 1.96 -3.38 -5.78
C ARG A 357 1.85 -1.92 -6.20
N LEU A 358 2.79 -1.44 -6.99
CA LEU A 358 2.82 -0.08 -7.54
C LEU A 358 2.67 -0.12 -9.07
N PRO A 359 1.45 -0.03 -9.62
CA PRO A 359 1.22 0.06 -11.06
C PRO A 359 1.96 1.23 -11.73
N GLY A 360 2.17 2.33 -11.00
CA GLY A 360 2.93 3.49 -11.49
C GLY A 360 4.37 3.17 -11.94
N LEU A 361 4.95 2.06 -11.49
CA LEU A 361 6.28 1.58 -11.95
C LEU A 361 6.25 0.89 -13.33
N ILE A 362 5.07 0.60 -13.89
CA ILE A 362 4.97 -0.02 -15.20
C ILE A 362 5.60 0.90 -16.25
N GLY A 363 6.44 0.33 -17.12
CA GLY A 363 7.23 1.09 -18.10
C GLY A 363 8.59 1.57 -17.60
N SER A 364 8.88 1.50 -16.29
CA SER A 364 10.22 1.74 -15.75
C SER A 364 11.12 0.51 -15.92
N ARG A 365 12.42 0.65 -15.61
CA ARG A 365 13.39 -0.45 -15.68
C ARG A 365 13.85 -0.89 -14.30
N ASP A 366 13.99 -2.19 -14.11
CA ASP A 366 14.53 -2.76 -12.88
C ASP A 366 16.08 -2.58 -12.80
N ALA A 367 16.68 -3.00 -11.68
CA ALA A 367 18.13 -2.94 -11.47
C ALA A 367 18.96 -3.77 -12.49
N ARG A 368 18.31 -4.61 -13.30
CA ARG A 368 18.90 -5.41 -14.37
C ARG A 368 18.56 -4.86 -15.76
N ASP A 369 18.12 -3.60 -15.84
CA ASP A 369 17.70 -2.90 -17.06
C ASP A 369 16.52 -3.56 -17.83
N ARG A 370 15.69 -4.36 -17.15
CA ARG A 370 14.51 -5.01 -17.74
C ARG A 370 13.28 -4.14 -17.54
N LEU A 371 12.48 -4.01 -18.60
CA LEU A 371 11.22 -3.26 -18.56
C LEU A 371 10.22 -3.96 -17.63
N LEU A 372 9.61 -3.21 -16.70
CA LEU A 372 8.55 -3.68 -15.82
C LEU A 372 7.21 -3.61 -16.54
N GLY A 373 6.59 -4.75 -16.78
CA GLY A 373 5.23 -4.86 -17.33
C GLY A 373 4.19 -5.12 -16.24
N PRO A 374 2.88 -5.09 -16.57
CA PRO A 374 1.83 -5.47 -15.65
C PRO A 374 2.04 -6.88 -15.11
N LEU A 375 1.66 -7.08 -13.84
CA LEU A 375 1.75 -8.31 -13.06
C LEU A 375 3.18 -8.82 -12.81
N SER A 376 4.23 -8.09 -13.25
CA SER A 376 5.61 -8.48 -12.94
C SER A 376 5.91 -8.38 -11.45
N GLU A 377 6.76 -9.28 -10.91
CA GLU A 377 7.17 -9.27 -9.50
C GLU A 377 7.88 -7.96 -9.09
N GLY A 378 8.53 -7.29 -10.05
CA GLY A 378 9.20 -6.01 -9.82
C GLY A 378 8.29 -4.86 -9.36
N LEU A 379 6.97 -5.00 -9.52
CA LEU A 379 5.99 -4.01 -9.04
C LEU A 379 5.63 -4.18 -7.56
N ARG A 380 6.04 -5.27 -6.91
CA ARG A 380 5.64 -5.59 -5.54
C ARG A 380 6.27 -4.63 -4.55
N ARG A 381 5.43 -3.97 -3.73
CA ARG A 381 5.83 -3.05 -2.65
C ARG A 381 4.85 -3.20 -1.49
N SER A 382 5.30 -3.79 -0.39
CA SER A 382 4.47 -3.98 0.81
C SER A 382 4.04 -2.67 1.47
N SER A 383 4.76 -1.57 1.23
CA SER A 383 4.40 -0.24 1.74
C SER A 383 3.29 0.45 0.93
N ALA A 384 3.00 0.00 -0.31
CA ALA A 384 2.09 0.69 -1.22
C ALA A 384 0.70 1.00 -0.64
N PRO A 385 0.02 0.10 0.10
CA PRO A 385 -1.27 0.41 0.72
C PRO A 385 -1.17 1.56 1.72
N ARG A 386 -0.15 1.55 2.57
CA ARG A 386 0.08 2.61 3.56
C ARG A 386 0.41 3.94 2.90
N ASP A 387 1.21 3.93 1.84
CA ASP A 387 1.62 5.15 1.14
C ASP A 387 0.43 5.78 0.40
N ARG A 388 -0.45 4.97 -0.24
CA ARG A 388 -1.72 5.44 -0.82
C ARG A 388 -2.64 6.07 0.23
N ARG A 389 -2.84 5.40 1.37
CA ARG A 389 -3.67 5.92 2.45
C ARG A 389 -3.18 7.29 2.92
N ARG A 390 -1.88 7.50 3.09
CA ARG A 390 -1.31 8.79 3.52
C ARG A 390 -1.59 9.92 2.53
N VAL A 391 -1.53 9.65 1.23
CA VAL A 391 -1.89 10.64 0.20
C VAL A 391 -3.37 10.98 0.31
N LEU A 392 -4.24 9.99 0.41
CA LEU A 392 -5.69 10.20 0.50
C LEU A 392 -6.11 10.84 1.83
N GLU A 393 -5.47 10.49 2.95
CA GLU A 393 -5.69 11.09 4.27
C GLU A 393 -5.39 12.59 4.25
N LEU A 394 -4.32 13.02 3.54
CA LEU A 394 -4.03 14.45 3.36
C LEU A 394 -5.14 15.17 2.58
N LEU A 395 -5.72 14.52 1.58
CA LEU A 395 -6.86 15.06 0.85
C LEU A 395 -8.12 15.08 1.74
N ASP A 396 -8.27 14.10 2.64
CA ASP A 396 -9.40 14.01 3.57
C ASP A 396 -9.39 15.12 4.64
N GLU A 397 -8.23 15.62 5.00
CA GLU A 397 -8.08 16.76 5.91
C GLU A 397 -8.66 18.06 5.33
N GLN A 398 -8.83 18.14 4.01
CA GLN A 398 -9.36 19.33 3.37
C GLN A 398 -10.89 19.41 3.51
N PRO A 399 -11.45 20.64 3.55
CA PRO A 399 -12.90 20.82 3.59
C PRO A 399 -13.58 20.14 2.41
N GLY A 400 -14.77 19.58 2.63
CA GLY A 400 -15.54 18.96 1.56
C GLY A 400 -15.81 19.95 0.42
N GLY A 401 -15.60 19.49 -0.82
CA GLY A 401 -15.77 20.33 -2.00
C GLY A 401 -14.54 21.11 -2.44
N TRP A 402 -13.45 21.04 -1.69
CA TRP A 402 -12.16 21.65 -2.04
C TRP A 402 -11.20 20.62 -2.62
N GLY A 403 -10.33 21.05 -3.52
CA GLY A 403 -9.30 20.23 -4.13
C GLY A 403 -7.97 20.96 -4.24
N PHE A 404 -6.87 20.21 -4.19
CA PHE A 404 -5.53 20.76 -4.45
C PHE A 404 -5.43 21.22 -5.89
N ARG A 405 -4.98 22.45 -6.09
CA ARG A 405 -4.75 23.02 -7.42
C ARG A 405 -3.61 22.30 -8.14
N ARG A 406 -2.57 21.93 -7.42
CA ARG A 406 -1.35 21.31 -7.95
C ARG A 406 -1.01 20.05 -7.19
N GLU A 407 -0.58 19.01 -7.92
CA GLU A 407 -0.08 17.77 -7.31
C GLU A 407 1.23 18.01 -6.54
N ASP A 408 2.04 18.95 -6.99
CA ASP A 408 3.28 19.33 -6.31
C ASP A 408 3.03 19.83 -4.88
N ASP A 409 1.89 20.47 -4.61
CA ASP A 409 1.53 20.94 -3.27
C ASP A 409 1.28 19.74 -2.32
N VAL A 410 0.62 18.68 -2.82
CA VAL A 410 0.44 17.42 -2.07
C VAL A 410 1.81 16.80 -1.73
N ALA A 411 2.70 16.73 -2.73
CA ALA A 411 4.05 16.21 -2.54
C ALA A 411 4.86 17.06 -1.55
N ALA A 412 4.77 18.39 -1.63
CA ALA A 412 5.47 19.31 -0.74
C ALA A 412 5.00 19.17 0.72
N VAL A 413 3.69 19.07 0.97
CA VAL A 413 3.15 18.86 2.31
C VAL A 413 3.60 17.52 2.89
N LEU A 414 3.49 16.44 2.11
CA LEU A 414 3.95 15.11 2.55
C LEU A 414 5.47 15.05 2.74
N ALA A 415 6.23 15.78 1.91
CA ALA A 415 7.66 15.94 2.06
C ALA A 415 8.04 16.64 3.36
N TRP A 416 7.29 17.66 3.73
CA TRP A 416 7.51 18.37 4.99
C TRP A 416 7.10 17.51 6.20
N ARG A 417 5.94 16.82 6.15
CA ARG A 417 5.43 15.98 7.24
C ARG A 417 6.29 14.76 7.54
N ALA A 418 6.94 14.16 6.53
CA ALA A 418 7.77 12.98 6.70
C ALA A 418 8.87 12.91 5.62
N PRO A 419 9.88 13.78 5.64
CA PRO A 419 10.87 13.92 4.58
C PRO A 419 11.72 12.65 4.36
N ARG A 420 11.85 11.79 5.37
CA ARG A 420 12.61 10.54 5.30
C ARG A 420 11.83 9.37 4.71
N ARG A 421 10.51 9.50 4.52
CA ARG A 421 9.68 8.47 3.89
C ARG A 421 9.68 8.57 2.38
N GLY A 422 9.67 7.42 1.71
CA GLY A 422 9.58 7.31 0.25
C GLY A 422 10.87 7.59 -0.51
N GLY A 423 11.90 8.13 0.13
CA GLY A 423 13.20 8.39 -0.51
C GLY A 423 13.09 9.24 -1.78
N SER A 424 13.91 8.93 -2.80
CA SER A 424 13.92 9.62 -4.09
C SER A 424 12.65 9.42 -4.94
N MET A 425 11.82 8.41 -4.61
CA MET A 425 10.59 8.10 -5.35
C MET A 425 9.33 8.71 -4.71
N ARG A 426 9.45 9.49 -3.64
CA ARG A 426 8.29 10.01 -2.90
C ARG A 426 7.36 10.84 -3.79
N ASP A 427 7.89 11.78 -4.54
CA ASP A 427 7.10 12.70 -5.35
C ASP A 427 6.45 11.97 -6.53
N GLU A 428 7.16 11.03 -7.14
CA GLU A 428 6.61 10.13 -8.17
C GLU A 428 5.48 9.25 -7.61
N LEU A 429 5.63 8.74 -6.39
CA LEU A 429 4.62 7.92 -5.72
C LEU A 429 3.34 8.71 -5.46
N VAL A 430 3.45 9.99 -5.06
CA VAL A 430 2.30 10.89 -4.92
C VAL A 430 1.60 11.06 -6.26
N ALA A 431 2.34 11.38 -7.32
CA ALA A 431 1.78 11.56 -8.67
C ALA A 431 1.10 10.28 -9.18
N TRP A 432 1.72 9.10 -8.98
CA TRP A 432 1.11 7.82 -9.35
C TRP A 432 -0.16 7.54 -8.57
N THR A 433 -0.14 7.76 -7.25
CA THR A 433 -1.32 7.54 -6.39
C THR A 433 -2.48 8.44 -6.80
N LEU A 434 -2.24 9.74 -7.04
CA LEU A 434 -3.27 10.67 -7.47
C LEU A 434 -3.84 10.31 -8.85
N ARG A 435 -2.98 9.92 -9.79
CA ARG A 435 -3.41 9.47 -11.13
C ARG A 435 -4.27 8.22 -11.05
N GLU A 436 -3.83 7.20 -10.30
CA GLU A 436 -4.57 5.97 -10.08
C GLU A 436 -5.90 6.26 -9.36
N ALA A 437 -5.90 7.07 -8.29
CA ALA A 437 -7.10 7.43 -7.55
C ALA A 437 -8.14 8.20 -8.39
N ARG A 438 -7.69 9.05 -9.34
CA ARG A 438 -8.59 9.68 -10.32
C ARG A 438 -9.18 8.65 -11.26
N ALA A 439 -8.34 7.78 -11.78
CA ALA A 439 -8.78 6.70 -12.67
C ALA A 439 -9.79 5.75 -12.02
N LEU A 440 -9.83 5.69 -10.69
CA LEU A 440 -10.82 4.91 -9.93
C LEU A 440 -12.02 5.74 -9.44
N GLY A 441 -12.07 7.05 -9.67
CA GLY A 441 -13.13 7.90 -9.12
C GLY A 441 -13.08 8.06 -7.59
N ILE A 442 -11.92 7.80 -6.97
CA ILE A 442 -11.69 8.09 -5.55
C ILE A 442 -11.39 9.57 -5.37
N VAL A 443 -10.63 10.15 -6.29
CA VAL A 443 -10.26 11.57 -6.35
C VAL A 443 -10.79 12.19 -7.64
N ALA A 444 -11.31 13.39 -7.59
CA ALA A 444 -11.68 14.18 -8.76
C ALA A 444 -11.42 15.66 -8.50
N LEU A 445 -11.03 16.42 -9.52
CA LEU A 445 -10.75 17.86 -9.42
C LEU A 445 -9.79 18.21 -8.26
N GLY A 446 -8.80 17.34 -7.99
CA GLY A 446 -7.85 17.52 -6.90
C GLY A 446 -8.40 17.25 -5.48
N GLY A 447 -9.70 16.96 -5.34
CA GLY A 447 -10.38 16.70 -4.07
C GLY A 447 -10.84 15.25 -3.92
N LEU A 448 -11.03 14.83 -2.67
CA LEU A 448 -11.51 13.49 -2.34
C LEU A 448 -13.03 13.42 -2.53
N SER A 449 -13.51 12.40 -3.27
CA SER A 449 -14.94 12.14 -3.39
C SER A 449 -15.54 11.66 -2.07
N SER A 450 -16.85 11.85 -1.87
CA SER A 450 -17.52 11.35 -0.67
C SER A 450 -17.43 9.82 -0.56
N ALA A 451 -17.46 9.10 -1.69
CA ALA A 451 -17.26 7.67 -1.74
C ALA A 451 -15.80 7.29 -1.41
N GLY A 452 -14.82 8.08 -1.85
CA GLY A 452 -13.40 7.95 -1.47
C GLY A 452 -13.19 8.13 0.04
N ARG A 453 -13.87 9.10 0.67
CA ARG A 453 -13.86 9.29 2.14
C ARG A 453 -14.41 8.07 2.87
N ALA A 454 -15.56 7.55 2.41
CA ALA A 454 -16.15 6.34 2.99
C ALA A 454 -15.22 5.13 2.83
N LEU A 455 -14.53 4.99 1.69
CA LEU A 455 -13.57 3.91 1.46
C LEU A 455 -12.40 3.92 2.46
N LEU A 456 -11.92 5.11 2.86
CA LEU A 456 -10.83 5.24 3.85
C LEU A 456 -11.20 4.69 5.23
N THR A 457 -12.48 4.68 5.60
CA THR A 457 -12.93 4.10 6.87
C THR A 457 -12.89 2.56 6.89
N GLY A 458 -12.65 1.92 5.73
CA GLY A 458 -12.61 0.47 5.58
C GLY A 458 -13.98 -0.20 5.39
N ASP A 459 -15.05 0.57 5.24
CA ASP A 459 -16.40 0.07 4.97
C ASP A 459 -16.73 0.17 3.48
N GLU A 460 -16.46 -0.91 2.73
CA GLU A 460 -16.75 -1.00 1.29
C GLU A 460 -18.26 -0.84 1.01
N SER A 461 -19.14 -1.32 1.91
CA SER A 461 -20.58 -1.23 1.72
C SER A 461 -21.07 0.22 1.86
N ALA A 462 -20.56 0.94 2.86
CA ALA A 462 -20.84 2.38 3.00
C ALA A 462 -20.32 3.17 1.80
N ALA A 463 -19.11 2.85 1.31
CA ALA A 463 -18.54 3.49 0.13
C ALA A 463 -19.41 3.24 -1.13
N ALA A 464 -19.90 2.00 -1.32
CA ALA A 464 -20.83 1.67 -2.41
C ALA A 464 -22.14 2.48 -2.31
N GLY A 465 -22.73 2.58 -1.11
CA GLY A 465 -23.95 3.36 -0.89
C GLY A 465 -23.77 4.84 -1.22
N VAL A 466 -22.62 5.42 -0.86
CA VAL A 466 -22.29 6.83 -1.18
C VAL A 466 -22.05 7.00 -2.69
N MET A 467 -21.38 6.04 -3.35
CA MET A 467 -21.16 6.07 -4.79
C MET A 467 -22.49 5.92 -5.55
N ALA A 468 -23.41 5.06 -5.11
CA ALA A 468 -24.74 4.91 -5.69
C ALA A 468 -25.51 6.24 -5.76
N ALA A 469 -25.41 7.05 -4.70
CA ALA A 469 -26.04 8.38 -4.66
C ALA A 469 -25.38 9.41 -5.62
N ALA A 470 -24.14 9.16 -6.04
CA ALA A 470 -23.41 10.03 -6.97
C ALA A 470 -23.53 9.60 -8.44
N ILE A 471 -23.78 8.31 -8.68
CA ILE A 471 -24.02 7.77 -10.02
C ILE A 471 -25.33 8.33 -10.57
N PRO A 472 -25.33 8.89 -11.80
CA PRO A 472 -26.57 9.35 -12.42
C PRO A 472 -27.62 8.24 -12.51
N GLU A 473 -28.88 8.58 -12.28
CA GLU A 473 -29.98 7.64 -12.44
C GLU A 473 -30.00 7.10 -13.87
N PRO A 474 -30.32 5.80 -14.05
CA PRO A 474 -30.44 5.24 -15.38
C PRO A 474 -31.56 5.93 -16.16
N VAL A 475 -31.34 6.12 -17.44
CA VAL A 475 -32.34 6.70 -18.34
C VAL A 475 -33.21 5.62 -19.00
N ASP A 476 -34.49 5.86 -19.11
CA ASP A 476 -35.50 4.99 -19.66
C ASP A 476 -35.72 5.18 -21.17
N HIS A 477 -34.90 6.01 -21.82
CA HIS A 477 -35.12 6.44 -23.18
C HIS A 477 -33.83 6.61 -23.98
N VAL A 478 -34.00 6.64 -25.29
CA VAL A 478 -32.95 6.89 -26.28
C VAL A 478 -33.38 7.99 -27.27
N LEU A 479 -32.43 8.47 -28.07
CA LEU A 479 -32.67 9.42 -29.15
C LEU A 479 -32.31 8.74 -30.48
N VAL A 480 -33.32 8.42 -31.30
CA VAL A 480 -33.10 7.80 -32.61
C VAL A 480 -32.88 8.89 -33.65
N GLN A 481 -31.83 8.76 -34.47
CA GLN A 481 -31.47 9.71 -35.51
C GLN A 481 -31.78 9.16 -36.92
N ALA A 482 -31.83 10.06 -37.89
CA ALA A 482 -32.23 9.72 -39.27
C ALA A 482 -31.21 8.80 -39.99
N ASP A 483 -29.96 8.80 -39.55
CA ASP A 483 -28.87 7.98 -40.07
C ASP A 483 -28.79 6.59 -39.43
N LEU A 484 -29.83 6.17 -38.71
CA LEU A 484 -29.96 4.91 -37.97
C LEU A 484 -29.04 4.78 -36.78
N THR A 485 -28.49 5.89 -36.27
CA THR A 485 -27.85 5.91 -34.99
C THR A 485 -28.88 6.10 -33.86
N VAL A 486 -28.58 5.51 -32.71
CA VAL A 486 -29.39 5.60 -31.50
C VAL A 486 -28.48 6.09 -30.38
N VAL A 487 -28.78 7.28 -29.87
CA VAL A 487 -27.99 7.89 -28.80
C VAL A 487 -28.67 7.65 -27.46
N ALA A 488 -27.96 6.99 -26.56
CA ALA A 488 -28.33 6.92 -25.16
C ALA A 488 -27.70 8.11 -24.45
N PRO A 489 -28.45 9.08 -23.90
CA PRO A 489 -27.91 10.30 -23.32
C PRO A 489 -27.28 10.08 -21.93
N GLY A 490 -27.29 8.86 -21.45
CA GLY A 490 -26.73 8.42 -20.18
C GLY A 490 -26.79 6.91 -20.04
N ARG A 491 -26.52 6.38 -18.84
CA ARG A 491 -26.63 4.95 -18.55
C ARG A 491 -28.08 4.52 -18.71
N LEU A 492 -28.33 3.54 -19.56
CA LEU A 492 -29.67 2.99 -19.77
C LEU A 492 -30.12 2.11 -18.58
N GLU A 493 -31.45 2.01 -18.39
CA GLU A 493 -32.02 0.95 -17.55
C GLU A 493 -31.55 -0.42 -18.05
N PRO A 494 -31.26 -1.40 -17.16
CA PRO A 494 -30.69 -2.70 -17.53
C PRO A 494 -31.50 -3.45 -18.60
N GLU A 495 -32.84 -3.38 -18.52
CA GLU A 495 -33.76 -4.00 -19.48
C GLU A 495 -33.62 -3.35 -20.85
N LEU A 496 -33.65 -2.01 -20.92
CA LEU A 496 -33.50 -1.26 -22.16
C LEU A 496 -32.10 -1.45 -22.78
N ALA A 497 -31.06 -1.49 -21.94
CA ALA A 497 -29.69 -1.77 -22.39
C ALA A 497 -29.60 -3.15 -23.06
N THR A 498 -30.22 -4.18 -22.46
CA THR A 498 -30.21 -5.55 -22.97
C THR A 498 -30.94 -5.61 -24.34
N GLU A 499 -32.12 -5.00 -24.45
CA GLU A 499 -32.87 -4.96 -25.68
C GLU A 499 -32.15 -4.17 -26.80
N LEU A 500 -31.50 -3.04 -26.41
CA LEU A 500 -30.79 -2.22 -27.39
C LEU A 500 -29.51 -2.91 -27.88
N ASN A 501 -28.75 -3.57 -27.03
CA ASN A 501 -27.57 -4.36 -27.42
C ASN A 501 -27.90 -5.52 -28.35
N LEU A 502 -29.15 -6.03 -28.26
CA LEU A 502 -29.61 -7.08 -29.16
C LEU A 502 -29.82 -6.55 -30.57
N VAL A 503 -30.38 -5.32 -30.73
CA VAL A 503 -30.85 -4.76 -32.01
C VAL A 503 -29.91 -3.72 -32.61
N ALA A 504 -28.86 -3.30 -31.85
CA ALA A 504 -27.90 -2.32 -32.32
C ALA A 504 -26.47 -2.68 -31.84
N ASP A 505 -25.45 -2.17 -32.52
CA ASP A 505 -24.07 -2.33 -32.18
C ASP A 505 -23.51 -1.01 -31.59
N VAL A 506 -22.70 -1.07 -30.53
CA VAL A 506 -22.09 0.12 -29.97
C VAL A 506 -21.07 0.69 -30.95
N GLU A 507 -21.25 1.94 -31.38
CA GLU A 507 -20.34 2.66 -32.27
C GLU A 507 -19.35 3.54 -31.49
N SER A 508 -19.83 4.13 -30.41
CA SER A 508 -19.00 4.96 -29.50
C SER A 508 -19.59 4.94 -28.10
N ALA A 509 -18.74 4.85 -27.08
CA ALA A 509 -19.13 4.88 -25.67
C ALA A 509 -18.40 6.01 -24.95
N GLY A 510 -19.16 6.81 -24.18
CA GLY A 510 -18.64 7.92 -23.39
C GLY A 510 -19.70 8.41 -22.42
N SER A 511 -19.79 9.72 -22.18
CA SER A 511 -20.90 10.32 -21.40
C SER A 511 -22.27 10.05 -22.00
N ALA A 512 -22.34 9.85 -23.32
CA ALA A 512 -23.46 9.30 -24.06
C ALA A 512 -22.94 8.12 -24.88
N THR A 513 -23.74 7.06 -25.00
CA THR A 513 -23.42 5.90 -25.85
C THR A 513 -24.14 6.02 -27.17
N VAL A 514 -23.41 5.90 -28.26
CA VAL A 514 -23.97 5.89 -29.61
C VAL A 514 -24.01 4.45 -30.11
N TYR A 515 -25.17 4.01 -30.50
CA TYR A 515 -25.41 2.71 -31.11
C TYR A 515 -25.76 2.90 -32.59
N ARG A 516 -25.44 1.91 -33.41
CA ARG A 516 -25.83 1.84 -34.81
C ARG A 516 -26.72 0.65 -35.06
N VAL A 517 -27.91 0.91 -35.63
CA VAL A 517 -28.78 -0.15 -36.08
C VAL A 517 -28.42 -0.50 -37.53
N SER A 518 -28.16 -1.76 -37.78
CA SER A 518 -27.79 -2.30 -39.10
C SER A 518 -28.64 -3.53 -39.46
N GLU A 519 -28.58 -3.96 -40.71
CA GLU A 519 -29.26 -5.20 -41.13
C GLU A 519 -28.77 -6.41 -40.31
N SER A 520 -27.47 -6.47 -39.99
CA SER A 520 -26.89 -7.54 -39.18
C SER A 520 -27.40 -7.53 -37.75
N SER A 521 -27.51 -6.34 -37.11
CA SER A 521 -27.99 -6.24 -35.73
C SER A 521 -29.51 -6.52 -35.63
N VAL A 522 -30.31 -6.06 -36.57
CA VAL A 522 -31.74 -6.42 -36.66
C VAL A 522 -31.92 -7.92 -36.86
N ARG A 523 -31.10 -8.56 -37.71
CA ARG A 523 -31.12 -10.01 -37.90
C ARG A 523 -30.79 -10.74 -36.59
N ARG A 524 -29.77 -10.30 -35.87
CA ARG A 524 -29.39 -10.86 -34.55
C ARG A 524 -30.58 -10.83 -33.59
N ALA A 525 -31.31 -9.73 -33.52
CA ALA A 525 -32.52 -9.62 -32.69
C ALA A 525 -33.63 -10.56 -33.08
N LEU A 526 -33.86 -10.73 -34.39
CA LEU A 526 -34.84 -11.70 -34.94
C LEU A 526 -34.39 -13.14 -34.64
N ASP A 527 -33.11 -13.46 -34.77
CA ASP A 527 -32.53 -14.77 -34.41
C ASP A 527 -32.69 -15.09 -32.92
N ALA A 528 -32.60 -14.06 -32.03
CA ALA A 528 -32.89 -14.17 -30.61
C ALA A 528 -34.41 -14.27 -30.29
N GLY A 529 -35.26 -14.39 -31.29
CA GLY A 529 -36.70 -14.62 -31.14
C GLY A 529 -37.55 -13.37 -31.00
N ARG A 530 -37.01 -12.16 -31.24
CA ARG A 530 -37.81 -10.93 -31.28
C ARG A 530 -38.59 -10.84 -32.58
N SER A 531 -39.84 -10.35 -32.53
CA SER A 531 -40.62 -10.07 -33.72
C SER A 531 -40.37 -8.65 -34.25
N SER A 532 -40.64 -8.40 -35.52
CA SER A 532 -40.57 -7.05 -36.11
C SER A 532 -41.47 -6.04 -35.37
N GLU A 533 -42.62 -6.50 -34.89
CA GLU A 533 -43.53 -5.71 -34.07
C GLU A 533 -42.89 -5.28 -32.75
N GLN A 534 -42.29 -6.22 -32.02
CA GLN A 534 -41.60 -5.94 -30.76
C GLN A 534 -40.43 -4.98 -30.96
N LEU A 535 -39.66 -5.12 -32.04
CA LEU A 535 -38.55 -4.21 -32.34
C LEU A 535 -39.03 -2.78 -32.68
N ARG A 536 -40.12 -2.64 -33.40
CA ARG A 536 -40.71 -1.32 -33.66
C ARG A 536 -41.25 -0.69 -32.38
N GLU A 537 -42.02 -1.47 -31.61
CA GLU A 537 -42.56 -1.03 -30.32
C GLU A 537 -41.50 -0.57 -29.36
N LEU A 538 -40.33 -1.25 -29.26
CA LEU A 538 -39.19 -0.84 -28.50
C LEU A 538 -38.76 0.59 -28.82
N PHE A 539 -38.54 0.91 -30.11
CA PHE A 539 -38.13 2.24 -30.51
C PHE A 539 -39.26 3.28 -30.39
N GLU A 540 -40.52 2.91 -30.65
CA GLU A 540 -41.65 3.81 -30.50
C GLU A 540 -41.90 4.20 -29.03
N GLN A 541 -41.75 3.27 -28.11
CA GLN A 541 -41.97 3.52 -26.68
C GLN A 541 -40.77 4.20 -26.01
N ARG A 542 -39.56 3.84 -26.43
CA ARG A 542 -38.33 4.28 -25.74
C ARG A 542 -37.61 5.45 -26.42
N SER A 543 -37.98 5.84 -27.64
CA SER A 543 -37.40 7.01 -28.30
C SER A 543 -38.09 8.31 -27.92
N ARG A 544 -37.31 9.32 -27.55
CA ARG A 544 -37.80 10.72 -27.33
C ARG A 544 -37.84 11.51 -28.62
N THR A 545 -37.21 11.00 -29.68
CA THR A 545 -37.30 11.57 -31.05
C THR A 545 -38.21 10.72 -31.92
N PRO A 546 -38.86 11.34 -32.95
CA PRO A 546 -39.65 10.55 -33.87
C PRO A 546 -38.83 9.45 -34.55
N VAL A 547 -39.34 8.22 -34.57
CA VAL A 547 -38.64 7.08 -35.18
C VAL A 547 -38.57 7.30 -36.70
N PRO A 548 -37.37 7.33 -37.31
CA PRO A 548 -37.24 7.54 -38.75
C PRO A 548 -37.86 6.39 -39.56
N GLN A 549 -38.52 6.73 -40.69
CA GLN A 549 -39.08 5.72 -41.59
C GLN A 549 -38.04 4.73 -42.11
N GLY A 550 -36.76 5.17 -42.25
CA GLY A 550 -35.65 4.31 -42.65
C GLY A 550 -35.40 3.16 -41.67
N LEU A 551 -35.57 3.40 -40.36
CA LEU A 551 -35.42 2.35 -39.33
C LEU A 551 -36.59 1.34 -39.42
N THR A 552 -37.82 1.83 -39.51
CA THR A 552 -39.00 0.97 -39.66
C THR A 552 -38.89 0.10 -40.91
N TYR A 553 -38.46 0.72 -42.01
CA TYR A 553 -38.24 -0.01 -43.26
C TYR A 553 -37.16 -1.08 -43.14
N LEU A 554 -36.05 -0.76 -42.53
CA LEU A 554 -34.94 -1.70 -42.28
C LEU A 554 -35.42 -2.92 -41.45
N ILE A 555 -36.17 -2.69 -40.37
CA ILE A 555 -36.71 -3.75 -39.52
C ILE A 555 -37.68 -4.66 -40.35
N ASP A 556 -38.63 -4.07 -41.06
CA ASP A 556 -39.64 -4.80 -41.80
C ASP A 556 -39.07 -5.55 -43.01
N ASP A 557 -38.08 -4.97 -43.72
CA ASP A 557 -37.43 -5.61 -44.84
C ASP A 557 -36.52 -6.77 -44.38
N THR A 558 -35.79 -6.59 -43.30
CA THR A 558 -34.97 -7.67 -42.71
C THR A 558 -35.86 -8.81 -42.21
N ALA A 559 -36.95 -8.51 -41.51
CA ALA A 559 -37.90 -9.51 -41.04
C ALA A 559 -38.59 -10.27 -42.16
N ARG A 560 -38.94 -9.59 -43.29
CA ARG A 560 -39.53 -10.22 -44.44
C ARG A 560 -38.59 -11.21 -45.13
N ARG A 561 -37.30 -10.96 -45.07
CA ARG A 561 -36.25 -11.87 -45.61
C ARG A 561 -35.87 -12.95 -44.60
N HIS A 562 -36.05 -12.70 -43.33
CA HIS A 562 -35.74 -13.62 -42.21
C HIS A 562 -36.66 -14.85 -42.29
N GLY A 563 -36.11 -16.04 -42.11
CA GLY A 563 -36.85 -17.30 -42.01
C GLY A 563 -37.27 -17.96 -43.35
N LYS A 564 -36.92 -17.37 -44.51
CA LYS A 564 -37.08 -18.04 -45.82
C LYS A 564 -36.11 -19.20 -46.00
N LEU A 565 -34.93 -19.11 -45.40
CA LEU A 565 -33.99 -20.21 -45.18
C LEU A 565 -34.11 -20.61 -43.72
N ARG A 566 -34.44 -21.84 -43.43
CA ARG A 566 -34.49 -22.36 -42.09
C ARG A 566 -33.16 -23.09 -41.82
N ALA A 567 -32.30 -22.49 -41.01
CA ALA A 567 -31.19 -23.14 -40.37
C ALA A 567 -31.61 -23.47 -38.94
N GLY A 568 -31.42 -24.66 -38.49
CA GLY A 568 -31.68 -25.07 -37.11
C GLY A 568 -30.36 -25.48 -36.49
N THR A 569 -30.15 -25.12 -35.20
CA THR A 569 -29.08 -25.69 -34.42
C THR A 569 -29.38 -27.16 -34.16
N THR A 570 -28.43 -28.00 -34.47
CA THR A 570 -28.39 -29.36 -33.98
C THR A 570 -27.06 -29.49 -33.24
N SER A 571 -27.07 -30.11 -32.07
CA SER A 571 -25.85 -30.28 -31.30
C SER A 571 -24.88 -31.23 -32.01
N SER A 572 -25.42 -32.16 -32.83
CA SER A 572 -24.61 -33.07 -33.61
C SER A 572 -25.38 -33.58 -34.84
N PHE A 573 -24.68 -34.04 -35.85
CA PHE A 573 -25.23 -34.73 -36.98
C PHE A 573 -24.54 -36.07 -37.22
N LEU A 574 -25.22 -37.00 -37.86
CA LEU A 574 -24.70 -38.30 -38.33
C LEU A 574 -24.87 -38.37 -39.83
N ARG A 575 -23.78 -38.46 -40.57
CA ARG A 575 -23.78 -38.65 -42.03
C ARG A 575 -23.32 -40.05 -42.39
N CYS A 576 -24.03 -40.70 -43.28
CA CYS A 576 -23.65 -41.97 -43.84
C CYS A 576 -24.08 -42.07 -45.29
N ASP A 577 -23.17 -42.45 -46.18
CA ASP A 577 -23.46 -42.58 -47.61
C ASP A 577 -24.42 -43.75 -47.93
N ASP A 578 -24.58 -44.67 -46.95
CA ASP A 578 -25.57 -45.75 -47.04
C ASP A 578 -26.83 -45.41 -46.21
N PRO A 579 -27.99 -45.07 -46.86
CA PRO A 579 -29.23 -44.76 -46.16
C PRO A 579 -29.81 -45.92 -45.35
N VAL A 580 -29.41 -47.18 -45.65
CA VAL A 580 -29.90 -48.36 -44.99
C VAL A 580 -29.35 -48.40 -43.54
N VAL A 581 -28.06 -48.08 -43.37
CA VAL A 581 -27.43 -48.02 -42.04
C VAL A 581 -28.12 -46.95 -41.18
N LEU A 582 -28.43 -45.76 -41.73
CA LEU A 582 -29.14 -44.72 -41.00
C LEU A 582 -30.59 -45.13 -40.65
N THR A 583 -31.23 -45.96 -41.48
CA THR A 583 -32.56 -46.48 -41.16
C THR A 583 -32.50 -47.51 -40.04
N GLU A 584 -31.45 -48.35 -40.01
CA GLU A 584 -31.19 -49.28 -38.92
C GLU A 584 -30.94 -48.53 -37.58
N VAL A 585 -30.11 -47.50 -37.58
CA VAL A 585 -29.84 -46.66 -36.40
C VAL A 585 -31.12 -46.04 -35.86
N LEU A 586 -31.99 -45.48 -36.72
CA LEU A 586 -33.30 -44.91 -36.35
C LEU A 586 -34.30 -46.00 -35.82
N GLY A 587 -34.20 -47.22 -36.28
CA GLY A 587 -35.08 -48.33 -35.88
C GLY A 587 -34.68 -49.01 -34.55
N LYS A 588 -33.47 -48.74 -34.06
CA LYS A 588 -32.97 -49.31 -32.78
C LYS A 588 -33.62 -48.62 -31.59
N GLN A 589 -34.45 -49.37 -30.85
CA GLN A 589 -35.14 -48.88 -29.66
C GLN A 589 -34.20 -48.40 -28.56
N GLN A 590 -33.00 -48.96 -28.48
CA GLN A 590 -31.95 -48.57 -27.53
C GLN A 590 -31.39 -47.15 -27.81
N LEU A 591 -31.48 -46.64 -29.03
CA LEU A 591 -31.01 -45.32 -29.46
C LEU A 591 -32.12 -44.27 -29.55
N ALA A 592 -33.36 -44.62 -29.13
CA ALA A 592 -34.52 -43.70 -29.21
C ALA A 592 -34.31 -42.42 -28.39
N HIS A 593 -33.56 -42.48 -27.28
CA HIS A 593 -33.24 -41.33 -26.42
C HIS A 593 -32.31 -40.29 -27.09
N LEU A 594 -31.59 -40.68 -28.15
CA LEU A 594 -30.73 -39.75 -28.91
C LEU A 594 -31.52 -38.70 -29.70
N GLY A 595 -32.84 -38.79 -29.76
CA GLY A 595 -33.68 -37.81 -30.41
C GLY A 595 -33.39 -37.65 -31.89
N LEU A 596 -32.93 -38.71 -32.57
CA LEU A 596 -32.50 -38.67 -33.97
C LEU A 596 -33.65 -38.30 -34.91
N ARG A 597 -33.44 -37.31 -35.78
CA ARG A 597 -34.40 -36.87 -36.79
C ARG A 597 -33.73 -36.83 -38.17
N ARG A 598 -34.35 -37.46 -39.17
CA ARG A 598 -33.86 -37.44 -40.56
C ARG A 598 -34.16 -36.12 -41.23
N ILE A 599 -33.14 -35.42 -41.78
CA ILE A 599 -33.27 -34.19 -42.54
C ILE A 599 -32.94 -34.39 -44.03
N ALA A 600 -32.17 -35.41 -44.36
CA ALA A 600 -31.84 -35.86 -45.70
C ALA A 600 -31.72 -37.39 -45.75
N PRO A 601 -31.78 -38.04 -46.93
CA PRO A 601 -31.62 -39.51 -47.07
C PRO A 601 -30.35 -40.01 -46.38
N THR A 602 -29.27 -39.22 -46.37
CA THR A 602 -27.93 -39.54 -45.88
C THR A 602 -27.55 -38.83 -44.60
N VAL A 603 -28.48 -38.06 -43.96
CA VAL A 603 -28.16 -37.24 -42.79
C VAL A 603 -29.25 -37.32 -41.71
N LEU A 604 -28.85 -37.67 -40.49
CA LEU A 604 -29.63 -37.55 -39.27
C LEU A 604 -29.05 -36.41 -38.42
N ILE A 605 -29.90 -35.77 -37.62
CA ILE A 605 -29.50 -34.78 -36.58
C ILE A 605 -29.93 -35.25 -35.20
N SER A 606 -29.15 -34.85 -34.17
CA SER A 606 -29.45 -35.12 -32.78
C SER A 606 -29.36 -33.83 -31.94
N PRO A 607 -30.23 -33.66 -30.91
CA PRO A 607 -30.13 -32.59 -29.96
C PRO A 607 -28.99 -32.79 -28.94
N LEU A 608 -28.40 -33.99 -28.87
CA LEU A 608 -27.31 -34.31 -27.94
C LEU A 608 -25.97 -33.78 -28.45
N PRO A 609 -25.03 -33.44 -27.53
CA PRO A 609 -23.66 -33.10 -27.89
C PRO A 609 -22.98 -34.20 -28.71
N LEU A 610 -22.02 -33.79 -29.57
CA LEU A 610 -21.33 -34.72 -30.47
C LEU A 610 -20.63 -35.85 -29.71
N GLU A 611 -20.05 -35.55 -28.52
CA GLU A 611 -19.37 -36.53 -27.66
C GLU A 611 -20.34 -37.61 -27.19
N GLU A 612 -21.50 -37.24 -26.65
CA GLU A 612 -22.53 -38.14 -26.18
C GLU A 612 -23.10 -39.01 -27.34
N LEU A 613 -23.33 -38.39 -28.48
CA LEU A 613 -23.80 -39.11 -29.67
C LEU A 613 -22.80 -40.15 -30.15
N VAL A 614 -21.53 -39.77 -30.22
CA VAL A 614 -20.43 -40.67 -30.64
C VAL A 614 -20.27 -41.85 -29.67
N ASP A 615 -20.30 -41.59 -28.37
CA ASP A 615 -20.11 -42.60 -27.33
C ASP A 615 -21.29 -43.59 -27.28
N GLU A 616 -22.51 -43.10 -27.38
CA GLU A 616 -23.71 -43.94 -27.43
C GLU A 616 -23.77 -44.82 -28.71
N LEU A 617 -23.38 -44.29 -29.85
CA LEU A 617 -23.30 -45.08 -31.09
C LEU A 617 -22.19 -46.13 -31.02
N ARG A 618 -21.04 -45.80 -30.41
CA ARG A 618 -19.94 -46.75 -30.15
C ARG A 618 -20.38 -47.87 -29.22
N GLY A 619 -21.07 -47.54 -28.12
CA GLY A 619 -21.64 -48.50 -27.19
C GLY A 619 -22.63 -49.46 -27.82
N ASN A 620 -23.27 -49.10 -28.93
CA ASN A 620 -24.24 -49.89 -29.68
C ASN A 620 -23.67 -50.56 -30.95
N GLY A 621 -22.33 -50.57 -31.10
CA GLY A 621 -21.61 -51.33 -32.13
C GLY A 621 -21.36 -50.58 -33.44
N TYR A 622 -21.60 -49.29 -33.50
CA TYR A 622 -21.22 -48.44 -34.63
C TYR A 622 -19.84 -47.81 -34.40
N ALA A 623 -19.15 -47.38 -35.45
CA ALA A 623 -17.83 -46.74 -35.37
C ALA A 623 -17.87 -45.32 -36.00
N PRO A 624 -18.61 -44.36 -35.39
CA PRO A 624 -18.65 -43.01 -35.92
C PRO A 624 -17.30 -42.32 -35.68
N VAL A 625 -16.92 -41.46 -36.63
CA VAL A 625 -15.78 -40.53 -36.54
C VAL A 625 -16.33 -39.13 -36.44
N ALA A 626 -15.85 -38.35 -35.48
CA ALA A 626 -16.24 -36.91 -35.34
C ALA A 626 -15.64 -36.09 -36.48
N GLU A 627 -16.48 -35.30 -37.14
CA GLU A 627 -16.13 -34.47 -38.32
C GLU A 627 -16.26 -33.00 -37.96
N SER A 628 -15.23 -32.20 -38.29
CA SER A 628 -15.27 -30.73 -38.14
C SER A 628 -16.05 -30.06 -39.28
N ALA A 629 -16.34 -28.75 -39.16
CA ALA A 629 -17.13 -28.00 -40.15
C ALA A 629 -16.47 -27.93 -41.55
N ASP A 630 -15.16 -28.16 -41.61
CA ASP A 630 -14.35 -28.21 -42.84
C ASP A 630 -14.13 -29.65 -43.36
N GLY A 631 -14.76 -30.65 -42.74
CA GLY A 631 -14.66 -32.07 -43.12
C GLY A 631 -13.45 -32.81 -42.60
N GLY A 632 -12.68 -32.21 -41.71
CA GLY A 632 -11.55 -32.84 -41.01
C GLY A 632 -12.00 -33.65 -39.79
N VAL A 633 -11.13 -34.54 -39.27
CA VAL A 633 -11.40 -35.30 -38.02
C VAL A 633 -11.21 -34.37 -36.82
N LEU A 634 -12.23 -34.22 -35.99
CA LEU A 634 -12.20 -33.40 -34.77
C LEU A 634 -11.69 -34.19 -33.59
N ASP A 635 -10.72 -33.59 -32.83
CA ASP A 635 -10.37 -34.03 -31.51
C ASP A 635 -11.31 -33.41 -30.46
N LEU A 636 -12.13 -34.25 -29.80
CA LEU A 636 -13.22 -33.83 -28.92
C LEU A 636 -12.77 -33.39 -27.51
N SER A 637 -11.48 -33.09 -27.26
CA SER A 637 -10.95 -32.97 -25.90
C SER A 637 -10.98 -31.57 -25.25
N ARG A 638 -11.63 -30.51 -25.83
CA ARG A 638 -11.65 -29.17 -25.19
C ARG A 638 -12.97 -28.41 -25.30
N GLY A 639 -13.65 -28.29 -24.15
CA GLY A 639 -14.69 -27.27 -23.91
C GLY A 639 -14.12 -26.02 -23.19
N PRO A 640 -14.78 -24.84 -23.23
CA PRO A 640 -14.31 -23.62 -22.59
C PRO A 640 -14.24 -23.80 -21.06
N GLN A 641 -13.04 -23.80 -20.52
CA GLN A 641 -12.80 -23.97 -19.08
C GLN A 641 -12.91 -22.63 -18.36
N ARG A 642 -13.75 -22.56 -17.32
CA ARG A 642 -13.68 -21.55 -16.27
C ARG A 642 -13.00 -22.13 -15.06
N ILE A 643 -11.98 -21.42 -14.52
CA ILE A 643 -11.22 -21.89 -13.35
C ILE A 643 -11.86 -21.38 -12.06
N LYS A 644 -11.80 -22.19 -11.01
CA LYS A 644 -11.99 -21.72 -9.64
C LYS A 644 -10.76 -20.89 -9.28
N GLY A 645 -10.89 -19.54 -9.29
CA GLY A 645 -9.79 -18.63 -8.97
C GLY A 645 -9.21 -18.93 -7.58
N ARG A 646 -7.91 -18.99 -7.51
CA ARG A 646 -7.17 -18.91 -6.24
C ARG A 646 -6.98 -17.44 -5.97
N GLY A 647 -7.88 -16.82 -5.19
CA GLY A 647 -7.76 -15.39 -4.83
C GLY A 647 -6.34 -15.07 -4.36
N ARG A 648 -5.52 -14.47 -5.24
CA ARG A 648 -4.11 -14.21 -4.97
C ARG A 648 -3.88 -13.06 -3.99
N TYR A 649 -4.83 -12.12 -3.89
CA TYR A 649 -4.68 -10.93 -3.04
C TYR A 649 -5.91 -10.63 -2.17
N GLY A 650 -7.10 -11.16 -2.48
CA GLY A 650 -8.34 -11.00 -1.70
C GLY A 650 -8.66 -12.12 -0.73
N GLY A 651 -7.85 -13.18 -0.67
CA GLY A 651 -8.09 -14.37 0.17
C GLY A 651 -7.60 -14.28 1.61
N ALA A 652 -7.06 -13.15 2.04
CA ALA A 652 -6.67 -12.93 3.43
C ALA A 652 -7.70 -12.08 4.20
N ARG A 653 -9.00 -12.42 4.08
CA ARG A 653 -9.97 -12.09 5.15
C ARG A 653 -9.82 -13.03 6.36
N GLY A 654 -8.63 -13.50 6.63
CA GLY A 654 -8.42 -14.44 7.70
C GLY A 654 -7.00 -14.52 8.16
N GLU A 655 -6.35 -13.41 8.29
CA GLU A 655 -5.39 -13.05 9.33
C GLU A 655 -5.02 -11.60 9.07
N PRO A 656 -5.29 -10.68 10.00
CA PRO A 656 -4.70 -9.35 9.89
C PRO A 656 -3.20 -9.58 9.82
N SER A 657 -2.58 -9.07 8.73
CA SER A 657 -1.12 -8.93 8.65
C SER A 657 -0.64 -8.54 10.04
N ASN A 658 0.28 -9.32 10.63
CA ASN A 658 0.73 -9.23 12.02
C ASN A 658 1.52 -7.95 12.32
N SER A 659 1.15 -6.83 11.65
CA SER A 659 1.48 -5.45 11.96
C SER A 659 0.27 -4.70 12.53
N THR A 660 -0.63 -5.38 13.21
CA THR A 660 -1.67 -4.71 14.00
C THR A 660 -0.96 -3.88 15.04
N ARG A 661 -1.06 -2.55 14.89
CA ARG A 661 -0.73 -1.66 16.02
C ARG A 661 -1.49 -2.20 17.22
N PRO A 662 -0.80 -2.44 18.36
CA PRO A 662 -1.46 -2.93 19.55
C PRO A 662 -2.64 -2.00 19.88
N ASP A 663 -3.80 -2.57 20.19
CA ASP A 663 -4.93 -1.79 20.64
C ASP A 663 -4.67 -1.16 22.03
N GLU A 664 -5.53 -0.25 22.44
CA GLU A 664 -5.37 0.49 23.69
C GLU A 664 -5.33 -0.40 24.93
N GLN A 665 -6.07 -1.50 24.91
CA GLN A 665 -6.09 -2.48 26.00
C GLN A 665 -4.76 -3.22 26.06
N GLN A 666 -4.26 -3.67 24.92
CA GLN A 666 -2.95 -4.33 24.82
C GLN A 666 -1.79 -3.40 25.24
N LEU A 667 -1.83 -2.12 24.85
CA LEU A 667 -0.82 -1.14 25.26
C LEU A 667 -0.87 -0.91 26.78
N THR A 668 -2.07 -0.81 27.37
CA THR A 668 -2.25 -0.66 28.81
C THR A 668 -1.69 -1.87 29.58
N GLU A 669 -1.94 -3.08 29.09
CA GLU A 669 -1.39 -4.30 29.69
C GLU A 669 0.14 -4.32 29.61
N ARG A 670 0.73 -3.86 28.52
CA ARG A 670 2.20 -3.75 28.37
C ARG A 670 2.81 -2.74 29.35
N VAL A 671 2.16 -1.61 29.58
CA VAL A 671 2.60 -0.64 30.59
C VAL A 671 2.52 -1.25 32.01
N ARG A 672 1.48 -2.01 32.33
CA ARG A 672 1.39 -2.73 33.61
C ARG A 672 2.53 -3.74 33.77
N THR A 673 2.83 -4.52 32.73
CA THR A 673 3.93 -5.48 32.73
C THR A 673 5.27 -4.78 32.96
N LEU A 674 5.50 -3.64 32.31
CA LEU A 674 6.71 -2.83 32.44
C LEU A 674 6.85 -2.30 33.88
N ARG A 675 5.77 -1.79 34.51
CA ARG A 675 5.76 -1.33 35.88
C ARG A 675 6.09 -2.44 36.90
N ALA A 676 5.50 -3.63 36.68
CA ALA A 676 5.79 -4.79 37.51
C ALA A 676 7.27 -5.17 37.40
N GLY A 677 7.86 -5.11 36.22
CA GLY A 677 9.29 -5.33 36.01
C GLY A 677 10.18 -4.27 36.69
N ASP A 678 9.83 -3.00 36.62
CA ASP A 678 10.54 -1.91 37.28
C ASP A 678 10.53 -2.07 38.82
N GLN A 679 9.36 -2.45 39.39
CA GLN A 679 9.25 -2.75 40.83
C GLN A 679 10.13 -3.94 41.20
N ALA A 680 10.13 -5.00 40.42
CA ALA A 680 10.98 -6.17 40.64
C ALA A 680 12.47 -5.82 40.54
N ALA A 681 12.86 -4.95 39.62
CA ALA A 681 14.25 -4.48 39.47
C ALA A 681 14.69 -3.58 40.65
N ALA A 682 13.80 -2.72 41.15
CA ALA A 682 14.08 -1.87 42.31
C ALA A 682 14.29 -2.70 43.59
N THR A 683 13.57 -3.79 43.76
CA THR A 683 13.67 -4.70 44.89
C THR A 683 15.00 -5.47 44.88
N ARG A 684 15.62 -5.72 43.69
CA ARG A 684 16.95 -6.33 43.56
C ARG A 684 18.07 -5.49 44.18
N GLY A 685 17.94 -4.17 44.18
CA GLY A 685 18.94 -3.25 44.81
C GLY A 685 19.00 -3.36 46.31
N ASN A 686 17.97 -3.91 46.97
CA ASN A 686 17.88 -4.05 48.45
C ASN A 686 18.08 -5.50 48.94
N THR A 687 18.36 -6.45 48.08
CA THR A 687 18.61 -7.84 48.48
C THR A 687 20.12 -8.04 48.72
N ILE A 688 20.44 -8.42 49.95
CA ILE A 688 21.76 -8.93 50.29
C ILE A 688 22.04 -10.14 49.43
N THR A 689 22.95 -10.00 48.46
CA THR A 689 23.39 -11.09 47.60
C THR A 689 24.13 -12.10 48.45
N PRO A 690 23.74 -13.39 48.56
CA PRO A 690 24.61 -14.40 49.10
C PRO A 690 25.77 -14.56 48.11
N GLU A 691 26.99 -14.52 48.64
CA GLU A 691 28.21 -14.74 47.89
C GLU A 691 28.14 -16.01 47.05
N ARG A 692 28.53 -15.87 45.76
CA ARG A 692 28.94 -16.90 44.80
C ARG A 692 28.38 -18.33 44.99
N GLY A 693 27.25 -18.60 44.34
CA GLY A 693 26.73 -19.96 44.14
C GLY A 693 25.27 -19.92 43.68
N ARG A 694 24.88 -20.70 42.64
CA ARG A 694 23.46 -20.95 42.36
C ARG A 694 22.79 -21.36 43.68
N PRO A 695 21.68 -20.73 44.12
CA PRO A 695 20.97 -21.19 45.31
C PRO A 695 20.62 -22.65 45.13
N SER A 696 20.89 -23.48 46.10
CA SER A 696 20.49 -24.89 46.06
C SER A 696 18.95 -24.95 45.94
N ALA A 697 18.44 -25.91 45.20
CA ALA A 697 16.99 -26.09 45.04
C ALA A 697 16.24 -26.10 46.39
N ASN A 698 16.90 -26.55 47.46
CA ASN A 698 16.38 -26.52 48.81
C ASN A 698 16.28 -25.11 49.40
N ALA A 699 17.23 -24.22 49.15
CA ALA A 699 17.20 -22.83 49.65
C ALA A 699 16.06 -22.05 48.96
N THR A 700 15.85 -22.25 47.64
CA THR A 700 14.74 -21.67 46.90
C THR A 700 13.39 -22.16 47.45
N LEU A 701 13.26 -23.47 47.73
CA LEU A 701 12.04 -24.06 48.28
C LEU A 701 11.71 -23.51 49.68
N GLU A 702 12.69 -23.39 50.56
CA GLU A 702 12.54 -22.83 51.91
C GLU A 702 12.09 -21.36 51.84
N LEU A 703 12.68 -20.55 50.96
CA LEU A 703 12.32 -19.15 50.78
C LEU A 703 10.89 -19.00 50.26
N LEU A 704 10.45 -19.82 49.30
CA LEU A 704 9.10 -19.81 48.78
C LEU A 704 8.07 -20.26 49.83
N ARG A 705 8.40 -21.24 50.67
CA ARG A 705 7.55 -21.68 51.78
C ARG A 705 7.39 -20.62 52.87
N GLU A 706 8.49 -19.93 53.19
CA GLU A 706 8.46 -18.83 54.16
C GLU A 706 7.64 -17.67 53.63
N ALA A 707 7.82 -17.27 52.36
CA ALA A 707 7.02 -16.24 51.71
C ALA A 707 5.52 -16.60 51.65
N ALA A 708 5.19 -17.88 51.44
CA ALA A 708 3.80 -18.35 51.48
C ALA A 708 3.18 -18.24 52.89
N ARG A 709 3.95 -18.60 53.96
CA ARG A 709 3.50 -18.48 55.36
C ARG A 709 3.29 -17.04 55.79
N GLN A 710 4.11 -16.14 55.32
CA GLN A 710 4.09 -14.71 55.67
C GLN A 710 3.23 -13.88 54.75
N SER A 711 2.64 -14.48 53.71
CA SER A 711 1.88 -13.80 52.64
C SER A 711 2.66 -12.72 51.92
N HIS A 712 3.98 -12.85 51.86
CA HIS A 712 4.85 -11.93 51.14
C HIS A 712 4.82 -12.25 49.64
N SER A 713 4.81 -11.22 48.78
CA SER A 713 5.00 -11.39 47.36
C SER A 713 6.47 -11.73 47.06
N VAL A 714 6.69 -12.62 46.10
CA VAL A 714 8.00 -12.98 45.60
C VAL A 714 8.13 -12.62 44.13
N TRP A 715 9.31 -12.16 43.77
CA TRP A 715 9.70 -12.01 42.41
C TRP A 715 10.27 -13.37 41.91
N LEU A 716 9.77 -13.85 40.77
CA LEU A 716 10.18 -15.10 40.18
C LEU A 716 10.78 -14.86 38.79
N GLY A 717 12.01 -15.34 38.56
CA GLY A 717 12.46 -15.61 37.22
C GLY A 717 11.94 -16.98 36.79
N PHE A 718 11.21 -17.06 35.68
CA PHE A 718 10.51 -18.25 35.24
C PHE A 718 10.73 -18.50 33.73
N VAL A 719 10.96 -19.75 33.34
CA VAL A 719 11.04 -20.17 31.95
C VAL A 719 9.71 -20.78 31.55
N ASP A 720 9.03 -20.17 30.54
CA ASP A 720 7.73 -20.64 30.07
C ASP A 720 7.83 -21.97 29.30
N ALA A 721 6.67 -22.50 28.85
CA ALA A 721 6.60 -23.77 28.13
C ALA A 721 7.29 -23.73 26.75
N GLN A 722 7.53 -22.54 26.21
CA GLN A 722 8.16 -22.29 24.91
C GLN A 722 9.66 -21.95 25.04
N GLY A 723 10.22 -21.97 26.27
CA GLY A 723 11.63 -21.67 26.53
C GLY A 723 11.93 -20.17 26.73
N GLY A 724 10.90 -19.30 26.73
CA GLY A 724 11.04 -17.88 26.99
C GLY A 724 11.30 -17.59 28.48
N ALA A 725 12.37 -16.85 28.81
CA ALA A 725 12.64 -16.40 30.17
C ALA A 725 11.75 -15.20 30.50
N THR A 726 10.87 -15.34 31.50
CA THR A 726 9.96 -14.31 31.98
C THR A 726 10.18 -14.00 33.43
N GLN A 727 9.81 -12.80 33.87
CA GLN A 727 9.89 -12.37 35.27
C GLN A 727 8.46 -12.04 35.75
N ARG A 728 8.11 -12.51 36.97
CA ARG A 728 6.78 -12.36 37.54
C ARG A 728 6.81 -12.01 38.99
N ILE A 729 5.84 -11.23 39.44
CA ILE A 729 5.59 -10.99 40.85
C ILE A 729 4.40 -11.88 41.25
N VAL A 730 4.71 -12.86 42.07
CA VAL A 730 3.73 -13.85 42.51
C VAL A 730 3.58 -13.78 44.04
N ARG A 731 2.36 -13.73 44.54
CA ARG A 731 2.06 -13.94 45.95
C ARG A 731 1.82 -15.44 46.16
N PRO A 732 2.77 -16.15 46.79
CA PRO A 732 2.68 -17.56 47.03
C PRO A 732 1.46 -17.93 47.89
N VAL A 733 0.73 -18.93 47.47
CA VAL A 733 -0.42 -19.50 48.23
C VAL A 733 -0.02 -20.84 48.79
N SER A 734 0.59 -21.71 48.00
CA SER A 734 1.07 -23.00 48.42
C SER A 734 2.31 -23.46 47.63
N VAL A 735 3.18 -24.25 48.29
CA VAL A 735 4.38 -24.82 47.65
C VAL A 735 4.43 -26.31 47.99
N GLY A 736 4.15 -27.14 47.02
CA GLY A 736 4.13 -28.62 47.17
C GLY A 736 4.10 -29.33 45.85
N GLY A 737 4.47 -30.64 45.84
CA GLY A 737 4.39 -31.49 44.66
C GLY A 737 5.27 -31.03 43.45
N GLY A 738 6.33 -30.23 43.71
CA GLY A 738 7.18 -29.68 42.63
C GLY A 738 6.58 -28.45 41.93
N VAL A 739 5.51 -27.86 42.48
CA VAL A 739 4.83 -26.68 41.90
C VAL A 739 4.64 -25.63 43.01
N LEU A 740 4.85 -24.37 42.66
CA LEU A 740 4.40 -23.19 43.39
C LEU A 740 3.05 -22.75 42.83
N GLN A 741 2.02 -22.73 43.70
CA GLN A 741 0.77 -22.05 43.38
C GLN A 741 0.79 -20.66 43.97
N GLY A 742 0.44 -19.68 43.21
CA GLY A 742 0.46 -18.30 43.68
C GLY A 742 -0.33 -17.37 42.77
N PHE A 743 -0.75 -16.24 43.34
CA PHE A 743 -1.45 -15.21 42.62
C PHE A 743 -0.44 -14.36 41.85
N ASP A 744 -0.50 -14.41 40.51
CA ASP A 744 0.34 -13.63 39.63
C ASP A 744 -0.20 -12.19 39.54
N SER A 745 0.47 -11.25 40.21
CA SER A 745 0.09 -9.83 40.23
C SER A 745 0.21 -9.16 38.84
N THR A 746 0.88 -9.80 37.87
CA THR A 746 1.03 -9.29 36.51
C THR A 746 -0.16 -9.62 35.62
N ARG A 747 -0.81 -10.77 35.89
CA ARG A 747 -1.97 -11.26 35.13
C ARG A 747 -3.29 -11.20 35.89
N ASP A 748 -3.23 -10.87 37.19
CA ASP A 748 -4.38 -10.83 38.11
C ASP A 748 -5.11 -12.20 38.20
N GLU A 749 -4.33 -13.31 38.11
CA GLU A 749 -4.87 -14.68 38.12
C GLU A 749 -4.05 -15.62 39.04
N LEU A 750 -4.69 -16.70 39.48
CA LEU A 750 -3.99 -17.76 40.20
C LEU A 750 -3.25 -18.63 39.19
N GLY A 751 -1.94 -18.77 39.30
CA GLY A 751 -1.09 -19.55 38.40
C GLY A 751 -0.30 -20.63 39.08
N ASP A 752 0.03 -21.69 38.31
CA ASP A 752 0.89 -22.81 38.71
C ASP A 752 2.30 -22.63 38.09
N PHE A 753 3.33 -22.57 38.94
CA PHE A 753 4.72 -22.37 38.53
C PHE A 753 5.55 -23.61 38.89
N PRO A 754 5.88 -24.50 37.93
CA PRO A 754 6.75 -25.64 38.19
C PRO A 754 8.12 -25.20 38.71
N LEU A 755 8.54 -25.73 39.88
CA LEU A 755 9.78 -25.31 40.57
C LEU A 755 11.03 -25.51 39.70
N HIS A 756 11.06 -26.52 38.85
CA HIS A 756 12.19 -26.79 37.94
C HIS A 756 12.36 -25.73 36.84
N ARG A 757 11.33 -24.87 36.62
CA ARG A 757 11.37 -23.76 35.66
C ARG A 757 11.64 -22.40 36.32
N ILE A 758 11.78 -22.36 37.64
CA ILE A 758 12.13 -21.17 38.39
C ILE A 758 13.63 -21.01 38.36
N THR A 759 14.12 -19.93 37.81
CA THR A 759 15.57 -19.63 37.67
C THR A 759 16.12 -18.76 38.78
N SER A 760 15.28 -17.94 39.41
CA SER A 760 15.64 -17.05 40.50
C SER A 760 14.39 -16.66 41.31
N VAL A 761 14.60 -16.40 42.62
CA VAL A 761 13.54 -15.98 43.56
C VAL A 761 14.08 -14.87 44.46
N ALA A 762 13.31 -13.83 44.69
CA ALA A 762 13.58 -12.80 45.72
C ALA A 762 12.26 -12.40 46.38
N VAL A 763 12.29 -12.15 47.72
CA VAL A 763 11.10 -11.66 48.45
C VAL A 763 10.93 -10.17 48.18
N VAL A 764 9.70 -9.76 47.90
CA VAL A 764 9.29 -8.35 47.74
C VAL A 764 8.84 -7.87 49.12
N GLU A 765 9.67 -7.10 49.83
CA GLU A 765 9.25 -6.41 51.06
C GLU A 765 8.30 -5.24 50.67
N ARG A 766 7.24 -5.03 51.48
CA ARG A 766 6.24 -3.96 51.28
C ARG A 766 6.82 -2.58 51.50
#